data_d5c76ba15984d820edfa18bd3ea5a568
#
_entry.id   d5c76ba15984d820edfa18bd3ea5a568
#
_cell.length_a   1.000
_cell.length_b   1.000
_cell.length_c   1.000
_cell.angle_alpha   90.00
_cell.angle_beta   90.00
_cell.angle_gamma   90.00
#
_symmetry.space_group_name_H-M   'P 1'
#
loop_
_entity.id
_entity.type
_entity.pdbx_description
1 polymer ?
#
loop_
_entity_poly.entity_id
_entity_poly.type
_entity_poly.pdbx_seq_one_letter_code
_entity_poly.pdbx_strand_id
1 'polypeptide(L)'
;MKRFFVPLYKYFAGHKSLMWTLAAVLSVFSVFFGLKVGYEEDITKLLPASATSDSGLAFGNLKVKDKIFIQFASRDSLADTYTLVSYADEFMDSLLVRDSASHYIDNALYRIDDDLPLMALDFVMEHLPVFVDTSCYSDFAKRLSPAVVDSLMAADYETVMNDETGMATQMVSNDPLSLRTDLMSSMGLGRDAGSSVGFTIVDSHLFSADSTVAMAFVSPAVTAFDTKASSALVEEIEAQIKEFLSQYPDVEVLIHGAPVRSHGNTLCVKRDLALTVSISLLFILIVLCISFKSLSFIPQNIIPVAFGAFFSLACIYFMKGRMSLMSLGIGSIILGVAISYILHILTHYKYVGDAETVLKDESTPVCLGCITTIGAFLGLLFTESDMLRDFGLFASIALVASTLFGLIFLPHFLGKKATKKNEKIFSMITRINDLPYDSNKFLIGAVIVLIIVGVAFSHKVTFDSDLKNIGYVSPETLRSEAMYAEKNLGNDAQVYYAAAGQSLDEALVNSRAMLDVCDSLKHAGKLKAYSPVASLLFVPEDVQNERIAAWGNFWNSPDAKGVTRADRAMSLIASSARKHNLDPEMFEPFRGMLTSSYEPGSLYDAEILPAGLQTSLVEKMDDGRFLVFTPVRVSKTDRAEVSARVASLPHIIVADPFYYAGKMVSIIHDDFNVILTISSLFVLLVLLLSFRNVLVALIAFMPMFFSWYIVEGIMALCGIQFNLINIVISTFIFGIGVDYSIFVMEGLLTEARTGTKHLLESHKMAIFFSAFVLMVVVVALLFAKHPSIHSIGVSTLIGMSATILITYTLEPFLFRQFMKWKRFRNKVVKH
;
A
#
# COMPACT_ATOMS: atom_id res chain seq x y z
N MET A 1 14.21 39.43 12.07
CA MET A 1 14.89 38.89 10.88
C MET A 1 15.86 39.90 10.24
N LYS A 2 15.44 41.14 9.97
CA LYS A 2 16.30 42.21 9.36
C LYS A 2 17.67 42.40 10.07
N ARG A 3 17.70 42.33 11.42
CA ARG A 3 18.93 42.47 12.22
C ARG A 3 19.93 41.30 12.07
N PHE A 4 19.50 40.19 11.47
CA PHE A 4 20.33 39.03 11.25
C PHE A 4 20.84 38.98 9.80
N PHE A 5 19.94 39.02 8.79
CA PHE A 5 20.30 38.81 7.40
C PHE A 5 21.11 39.97 6.78
N VAL A 6 20.84 41.23 7.18
CA VAL A 6 21.57 42.39 6.63
C VAL A 6 23.03 42.42 7.07
N PRO A 7 23.38 42.22 8.34
CA PRO A 7 24.80 42.09 8.75
C PRO A 7 25.50 40.91 8.11
N LEU A 8 24.80 39.73 7.99
CA LEU A 8 25.33 38.53 7.37
C LEU A 8 25.64 38.78 5.86
N TYR A 9 24.76 39.45 5.15
CA TYR A 9 25.01 39.88 3.77
C TYR A 9 26.24 40.75 3.65
N LYS A 10 26.40 41.76 4.53
CA LYS A 10 27.60 42.64 4.53
C LYS A 10 28.88 41.87 4.83
N TYR A 11 28.82 40.91 5.74
CA TYR A 11 29.98 40.05 6.06
C TYR A 11 30.42 39.22 4.85
N PHE A 12 29.47 38.52 4.19
CA PHE A 12 29.79 37.73 3.00
C PHE A 12 30.13 38.57 1.77
N ALA A 13 29.60 39.79 1.65
CA ALA A 13 30.03 40.72 0.62
C ALA A 13 31.53 41.10 0.72
N GLY A 14 32.07 41.12 1.94
CA GLY A 14 33.50 41.29 2.22
C GLY A 14 34.34 40.00 2.06
N HIS A 15 33.71 38.82 2.20
CA HIS A 15 34.39 37.52 2.18
C HIS A 15 33.82 36.57 1.09
N LYS A 16 33.84 37.02 -0.15
CA LYS A 16 33.22 36.32 -1.31
C LYS A 16 33.79 34.92 -1.50
N SER A 17 35.08 34.70 -1.33
CA SER A 17 35.69 33.37 -1.45
C SER A 17 35.09 32.38 -0.46
N LEU A 18 35.01 32.78 0.82
CA LEU A 18 34.38 31.93 1.86
C LEU A 18 32.91 31.60 1.54
N MET A 19 32.15 32.60 1.08
CA MET A 19 30.74 32.38 0.68
C MET A 19 30.61 31.35 -0.45
N TRP A 20 31.42 31.51 -1.52
CA TRP A 20 31.38 30.59 -2.65
C TRP A 20 31.81 29.18 -2.27
N THR A 21 32.89 29.06 -1.48
CA THR A 21 33.35 27.76 -0.99
C THR A 21 32.29 27.07 -0.15
N LEU A 22 31.66 27.81 0.78
CA LEU A 22 30.60 27.27 1.64
C LEU A 22 29.38 26.82 0.81
N ALA A 23 28.91 27.64 -0.13
CA ALA A 23 27.79 27.30 -1.00
C ALA A 23 28.09 26.07 -1.88
N ALA A 24 29.30 25.98 -2.44
CA ALA A 24 29.72 24.84 -3.26
C ALA A 24 29.83 23.55 -2.44
N VAL A 25 30.49 23.59 -1.27
CA VAL A 25 30.65 22.43 -0.39
C VAL A 25 29.29 21.91 0.07
N LEU A 26 28.40 22.80 0.54
CA LEU A 26 27.05 22.41 0.96
C LEU A 26 26.25 21.81 -0.21
N SER A 27 26.35 22.38 -1.41
CA SER A 27 25.63 21.89 -2.58
C SER A 27 26.13 20.51 -3.02
N VAL A 28 27.45 20.32 -3.10
CA VAL A 28 28.07 19.02 -3.45
C VAL A 28 27.69 17.97 -2.41
N PHE A 29 27.80 18.30 -1.13
CA PHE A 29 27.40 17.41 -0.04
C PHE A 29 25.92 17.00 -0.17
N SER A 30 25.03 17.96 -0.39
CA SER A 30 23.60 17.71 -0.52
C SER A 30 23.28 16.80 -1.70
N VAL A 31 23.89 17.06 -2.85
CA VAL A 31 23.65 16.22 -4.05
C VAL A 31 24.22 14.80 -3.84
N PHE A 32 25.46 14.70 -3.33
CA PHE A 32 26.12 13.40 -3.16
C PHE A 32 25.35 12.48 -2.20
N PHE A 33 24.92 12.98 -1.06
CA PHE A 33 24.17 12.18 -0.09
C PHE A 33 22.69 12.06 -0.45
N GLY A 34 22.09 13.09 -1.05
CA GLY A 34 20.70 13.04 -1.49
C GLY A 34 20.44 11.99 -2.58
N LEU A 35 21.43 11.72 -3.46
CA LEU A 35 21.33 10.65 -4.46
C LEU A 35 21.48 9.23 -3.88
N LYS A 36 21.90 9.09 -2.62
CA LYS A 36 22.04 7.79 -1.95
C LYS A 36 20.77 7.35 -1.21
N VAL A 37 19.74 8.17 -1.16
CA VAL A 37 18.47 7.80 -0.53
C VAL A 37 17.88 6.60 -1.25
N GLY A 38 17.54 5.55 -0.50
CA GLY A 38 16.76 4.42 -0.98
C GLY A 38 15.29 4.83 -1.14
N TYR A 39 14.65 4.36 -2.21
CA TYR A 39 13.22 4.57 -2.40
C TYR A 39 12.48 3.28 -2.13
N GLU A 40 11.41 3.40 -1.36
CA GLU A 40 10.58 2.30 -0.95
C GLU A 40 9.13 2.55 -1.36
N GLU A 41 8.49 1.53 -1.93
CA GLU A 41 7.07 1.56 -2.26
C GLU A 41 6.40 0.31 -1.72
N ASP A 42 5.98 0.40 -0.49
CA ASP A 42 5.12 -0.60 0.10
C ASP A 42 3.74 0.03 0.37
N ILE A 43 2.74 -0.40 -0.40
CA ILE A 43 1.36 0.02 -0.22
C ILE A 43 0.85 -0.36 1.17
N THR A 44 1.40 -1.41 1.78
CA THR A 44 0.99 -1.83 3.13
C THR A 44 1.49 -0.89 4.23
N LYS A 45 2.55 -0.12 3.99
CA LYS A 45 3.01 0.96 4.88
C LYS A 45 2.17 2.24 4.79
N LEU A 46 1.25 2.29 3.83
CA LEU A 46 0.18 3.28 3.85
C LEU A 46 -0.83 2.95 4.96
N LEU A 47 -0.87 1.68 5.42
CA LEU A 47 -1.67 1.26 6.54
C LEU A 47 -1.11 1.89 7.82
N PRO A 48 -1.96 2.52 8.63
CA PRO A 48 -1.53 3.14 9.88
C PRO A 48 -0.96 2.10 10.85
N ALA A 49 0.07 2.48 11.59
CA ALA A 49 0.73 1.60 12.55
C ALA A 49 -0.22 1.09 13.66
N SER A 50 -1.29 1.82 14.01
CA SER A 50 -2.30 1.38 14.98
C SER A 50 -3.30 0.36 14.41
N ALA A 51 -3.49 0.32 13.08
CA ALA A 51 -4.15 -0.83 12.43
C ALA A 51 -3.25 -2.09 12.52
N THR A 52 -2.02 -1.91 12.93
CA THR A 52 -0.92 -2.88 12.96
C THR A 52 -0.57 -3.39 14.37
N SER A 53 -1.45 -3.23 15.37
CA SER A 53 -1.30 -4.05 16.58
C SER A 53 -1.32 -5.53 16.16
N ASP A 54 -0.29 -6.28 16.43
CA ASP A 54 -0.04 -7.72 16.17
C ASP A 54 -0.50 -8.27 14.79
N SER A 55 -1.73 -7.96 14.36
CA SER A 55 -2.31 -8.47 13.11
C SER A 55 -1.84 -7.74 11.85
N GLY A 56 -1.49 -6.47 11.92
CA GLY A 56 -1.07 -5.72 10.73
C GLY A 56 0.41 -5.86 10.43
N LEU A 57 1.27 -5.98 11.45
CA LEU A 57 2.68 -6.35 11.26
C LEU A 57 2.77 -7.74 10.61
N ALA A 58 1.92 -8.67 11.04
CA ALA A 58 1.80 -9.97 10.41
C ALA A 58 1.33 -9.86 8.96
N PHE A 59 0.27 -9.05 8.68
CA PHE A 59 -0.21 -8.86 7.30
C PHE A 59 0.85 -8.23 6.39
N GLY A 60 1.65 -7.29 6.89
CA GLY A 60 2.74 -6.65 6.13
C GLY A 60 3.79 -7.65 5.66
N ASN A 61 4.12 -8.65 6.48
CA ASN A 61 5.24 -9.57 6.29
C ASN A 61 4.85 -10.95 5.72
N LEU A 62 3.58 -11.16 5.32
CA LEU A 62 3.12 -12.43 4.78
C LEU A 62 3.69 -12.72 3.39
N LYS A 63 4.50 -13.76 3.24
CA LYS A 63 5.02 -14.23 1.94
C LYS A 63 3.91 -14.77 1.02
N VAL A 64 2.84 -15.31 1.59
CA VAL A 64 1.68 -15.80 0.82
C VAL A 64 1.06 -14.70 -0.07
N LYS A 65 1.09 -13.43 0.35
CA LYS A 65 0.58 -12.32 -0.45
C LYS A 65 1.51 -11.89 -1.59
N ASP A 66 2.80 -12.23 -1.49
CA ASP A 66 3.83 -11.77 -2.43
C ASP A 66 3.97 -12.68 -3.66
N LYS A 67 3.08 -13.69 -3.80
CA LYS A 67 3.07 -14.58 -4.97
C LYS A 67 2.69 -13.83 -6.24
N ILE A 68 3.36 -14.18 -7.32
CA ILE A 68 3.02 -13.77 -8.67
C ILE A 68 2.22 -14.90 -9.30
N PHE A 69 1.03 -14.59 -9.77
CA PHE A 69 0.14 -15.49 -10.50
C PHE A 69 0.40 -15.31 -11.98
N ILE A 70 0.66 -16.40 -12.68
CA ILE A 70 0.82 -16.43 -14.13
C ILE A 70 -0.33 -17.29 -14.69
N GLN A 71 -1.07 -16.75 -15.64
CA GLN A 71 -2.24 -17.38 -16.24
C GLN A 71 -1.99 -17.57 -17.74
N PHE A 72 -2.22 -18.78 -18.23
CA PHE A 72 -2.12 -19.14 -19.63
C PHE A 72 -3.53 -19.45 -20.16
N ALA A 73 -4.02 -18.64 -21.07
CA ALA A 73 -5.32 -18.80 -21.71
C ALA A 73 -5.17 -18.83 -23.22
N SER A 74 -6.03 -19.56 -23.89
CA SER A 74 -6.09 -19.50 -25.36
C SER A 74 -6.82 -18.22 -25.81
N ARG A 75 -6.34 -17.57 -26.85
CA ARG A 75 -7.06 -16.48 -27.52
C ARG A 75 -8.21 -17.01 -28.37
N ASP A 76 -8.04 -18.21 -28.95
CA ASP A 76 -9.08 -18.93 -29.68
C ASP A 76 -9.66 -20.00 -28.77
N SER A 77 -10.96 -19.99 -28.56
CA SER A 77 -11.70 -20.94 -27.70
C SER A 77 -11.56 -22.42 -28.08
N LEU A 78 -10.61 -22.76 -28.91
CA LEU A 78 -10.36 -24.09 -29.49
C LEU A 78 -9.07 -24.75 -29.01
N ALA A 79 -8.24 -24.10 -28.19
CA ALA A 79 -7.02 -24.75 -27.68
C ALA A 79 -7.39 -25.85 -26.69
N ASP A 80 -6.86 -27.03 -26.93
CA ASP A 80 -6.94 -28.17 -26.05
C ASP A 80 -6.16 -27.89 -24.75
N THR A 81 -6.64 -28.38 -23.64
CA THR A 81 -6.04 -28.31 -22.32
C THR A 81 -4.55 -28.74 -22.31
N TYR A 82 -4.25 -29.81 -23.07
CA TYR A 82 -2.88 -30.32 -23.23
C TYR A 82 -1.93 -29.33 -23.90
N THR A 83 -2.43 -28.51 -24.80
CA THR A 83 -1.65 -27.43 -25.43
C THR A 83 -1.29 -26.35 -24.39
N LEU A 84 -2.22 -26.02 -23.50
CA LEU A 84 -1.96 -25.07 -22.41
C LEU A 84 -0.96 -25.61 -21.38
N VAL A 85 -0.99 -26.92 -21.10
CA VAL A 85 0.03 -27.61 -20.29
C VAL A 85 1.40 -27.43 -20.90
N SER A 86 1.56 -27.76 -22.19
CA SER A 86 2.83 -27.63 -22.91
C SER A 86 3.34 -26.18 -22.90
N TYR A 87 2.46 -25.19 -23.07
CA TYR A 87 2.83 -23.78 -22.99
C TYR A 87 3.28 -23.36 -21.58
N ALA A 88 2.60 -23.85 -20.55
CA ALA A 88 2.97 -23.58 -19.18
C ALA A 88 4.35 -24.16 -18.83
N ASP A 89 4.60 -25.40 -19.23
CA ASP A 89 5.90 -26.06 -19.03
C ASP A 89 7.03 -25.31 -19.73
N GLU A 90 6.89 -25.07 -21.04
CA GLU A 90 7.95 -24.41 -21.82
C GLU A 90 8.23 -23.00 -21.28
N PHE A 91 7.19 -22.24 -20.92
CA PHE A 91 7.34 -20.90 -20.36
C PHE A 91 8.03 -20.95 -19.01
N MET A 92 7.58 -21.81 -18.10
CA MET A 92 8.10 -21.88 -16.74
C MET A 92 9.52 -22.46 -16.69
N ASP A 93 9.81 -23.48 -17.47
CA ASP A 93 11.17 -24.04 -17.58
C ASP A 93 12.15 -22.99 -18.12
N SER A 94 11.76 -22.23 -19.15
CA SER A 94 12.57 -21.14 -19.69
C SER A 94 12.77 -20.00 -18.68
N LEU A 95 11.73 -19.66 -17.91
CA LEU A 95 11.79 -18.64 -16.86
C LEU A 95 12.76 -19.06 -15.75
N LEU A 96 12.67 -20.31 -15.28
CA LEU A 96 13.53 -20.82 -14.21
C LEU A 96 15.01 -20.93 -14.67
N VAL A 97 15.25 -21.30 -15.92
CA VAL A 97 16.60 -21.27 -16.50
C VAL A 97 17.16 -19.83 -16.52
N ARG A 98 16.35 -18.86 -16.90
CA ARG A 98 16.73 -17.44 -16.91
C ARG A 98 17.04 -16.95 -15.51
N ASP A 99 16.18 -17.24 -14.53
CA ASP A 99 16.35 -16.86 -13.13
C ASP A 99 17.55 -17.51 -12.45
N SER A 100 18.07 -18.60 -12.99
CA SER A 100 19.23 -19.32 -12.42
C SER A 100 20.48 -18.44 -12.20
N ALA A 101 20.59 -17.31 -12.94
CA ALA A 101 21.65 -16.32 -12.77
C ALA A 101 21.28 -15.22 -11.75
N SER A 102 19.99 -14.90 -11.61
CA SER A 102 19.46 -13.77 -10.82
C SER A 102 19.05 -14.18 -9.41
N HIS A 103 18.57 -15.41 -9.25
CA HIS A 103 18.04 -15.97 -8.00
C HIS A 103 16.95 -15.13 -7.34
N TYR A 104 16.03 -14.56 -8.15
CA TYR A 104 14.89 -13.79 -7.65
C TYR A 104 13.69 -14.67 -7.31
N ILE A 105 13.65 -15.91 -7.84
CA ILE A 105 12.59 -16.90 -7.58
C ILE A 105 13.07 -17.85 -6.49
N ASP A 106 12.30 -17.94 -5.40
CA ASP A 106 12.50 -18.92 -4.33
C ASP A 106 11.87 -20.27 -4.72
N ASN A 107 10.63 -20.20 -5.21
CA ASN A 107 9.87 -21.38 -5.58
C ASN A 107 8.85 -21.05 -6.70
N ALA A 108 8.58 -22.04 -7.54
CA ALA A 108 7.54 -21.98 -8.56
C ALA A 108 6.64 -23.23 -8.48
N LEU A 109 5.34 -23.03 -8.34
CA LEU A 109 4.33 -24.09 -8.35
C LEU A 109 3.51 -23.94 -9.65
N TYR A 110 3.81 -24.73 -10.66
CA TYR A 110 3.09 -24.81 -11.92
C TYR A 110 2.65 -26.25 -12.24
N ARG A 111 3.42 -27.22 -11.75
CA ARG A 111 3.05 -28.63 -11.79
C ARG A 111 3.21 -29.30 -10.43
N ILE A 112 2.44 -30.33 -10.21
CA ILE A 112 2.54 -31.20 -9.04
C ILE A 112 3.39 -32.38 -9.47
N ASP A 113 4.44 -32.71 -8.73
CA ASP A 113 5.30 -33.86 -9.02
C ASP A 113 4.45 -35.12 -8.98
N ASP A 114 4.57 -35.98 -9.98
CA ASP A 114 3.79 -37.23 -10.10
C ASP A 114 4.05 -38.18 -8.91
N ASP A 115 5.22 -38.11 -8.31
CA ASP A 115 5.61 -38.92 -7.15
C ASP A 115 5.09 -38.35 -5.81
N LEU A 116 4.70 -37.05 -5.78
CA LEU A 116 4.26 -36.38 -4.55
C LEU A 116 3.04 -37.04 -3.89
N PRO A 117 1.98 -37.43 -4.61
CA PRO A 117 0.84 -38.12 -4.02
C PRO A 117 1.23 -39.46 -3.40
N LEU A 118 2.17 -40.18 -4.01
CA LEU A 118 2.67 -41.44 -3.51
C LEU A 118 3.52 -41.26 -2.26
N MET A 119 4.47 -40.31 -2.27
CA MET A 119 5.30 -39.99 -1.10
C MET A 119 4.45 -39.52 0.10
N ALA A 120 3.45 -38.67 -0.15
CA ALA A 120 2.53 -38.23 0.89
C ALA A 120 1.67 -39.39 1.44
N LEU A 121 1.22 -40.28 0.56
CA LEU A 121 0.46 -41.48 0.95
C LEU A 121 1.33 -42.41 1.79
N ASP A 122 2.56 -42.68 1.38
CA ASP A 122 3.51 -43.53 2.13
C ASP A 122 3.75 -42.96 3.53
N PHE A 123 3.99 -41.65 3.65
CA PHE A 123 4.14 -41.01 4.94
C PHE A 123 2.88 -41.16 5.81
N VAL A 124 1.69 -40.95 5.25
CA VAL A 124 0.41 -41.13 5.97
C VAL A 124 0.22 -42.57 6.39
N MET A 125 0.65 -43.55 5.59
CA MET A 125 0.57 -44.96 5.92
C MET A 125 1.55 -45.36 7.00
N GLU A 126 2.77 -44.81 6.99
CA GLU A 126 3.78 -45.03 8.05
C GLU A 126 3.36 -44.41 9.40
N HIS A 127 2.57 -43.34 9.37
CA HIS A 127 2.09 -42.62 10.55
C HIS A 127 0.56 -42.70 10.69
N LEU A 128 -0.06 -43.74 10.18
CA LEU A 128 -1.52 -43.87 10.04
C LEU A 128 -2.31 -43.45 11.28
N PRO A 129 -1.97 -43.86 12.52
CA PRO A 129 -2.73 -43.50 13.71
C PRO A 129 -2.79 -41.98 13.96
N VAL A 130 -1.76 -41.24 13.56
CA VAL A 130 -1.72 -39.77 13.70
C VAL A 130 -2.88 -39.10 12.97
N PHE A 131 -3.26 -39.66 11.84
CA PHE A 131 -4.30 -39.09 10.93
C PHE A 131 -5.70 -39.64 11.21
N VAL A 132 -5.84 -40.71 12.04
CA VAL A 132 -7.13 -41.31 12.36
C VAL A 132 -7.81 -40.54 13.48
N ASP A 133 -8.97 -39.95 13.20
CA ASP A 133 -9.81 -39.33 14.21
C ASP A 133 -10.47 -40.40 15.11
N THR A 134 -10.64 -40.06 16.41
CA THR A 134 -11.25 -40.99 17.39
C THR A 134 -12.69 -41.40 17.04
N SER A 135 -13.41 -40.60 16.26
CA SER A 135 -14.76 -40.93 15.76
C SER A 135 -14.79 -42.14 14.83
N CYS A 136 -13.68 -42.37 14.10
CA CYS A 136 -13.57 -43.48 13.16
C CYS A 136 -13.64 -44.87 13.81
N TYR A 137 -13.30 -44.99 15.10
CA TYR A 137 -13.26 -46.30 15.78
C TYR A 137 -14.64 -46.95 15.88
N SER A 138 -15.72 -46.19 15.92
CA SER A 138 -17.08 -46.75 15.89
C SER A 138 -17.36 -47.48 14.58
N ASP A 139 -16.86 -46.96 13.46
CA ASP A 139 -17.05 -47.54 12.15
C ASP A 139 -16.07 -48.70 11.91
N PHE A 140 -14.86 -48.59 12.39
CA PHE A 140 -13.91 -49.72 12.43
C PHE A 140 -14.51 -50.94 13.18
N ALA A 141 -15.13 -50.70 14.32
CA ALA A 141 -15.79 -51.76 15.06
C ALA A 141 -16.93 -52.44 14.30
N LYS A 142 -17.71 -51.69 13.48
CA LYS A 142 -18.76 -52.24 12.61
C LYS A 142 -18.19 -53.10 11.50
N ARG A 143 -17.03 -52.72 10.93
CA ARG A 143 -16.35 -53.49 9.87
C ARG A 143 -15.84 -54.85 10.37
N LEU A 144 -15.58 -55.02 11.66
CA LEU A 144 -15.17 -56.29 12.27
C LEU A 144 -16.33 -57.27 12.43
N SER A 145 -17.47 -57.05 11.76
CA SER A 145 -18.52 -58.09 11.73
C SER A 145 -18.21 -59.14 10.65
N PRO A 146 -18.49 -60.44 10.90
CA PRO A 146 -18.19 -61.51 9.93
C PRO A 146 -18.78 -61.31 8.54
N ALA A 147 -20.00 -60.75 8.45
CA ALA A 147 -20.67 -60.50 7.19
C ALA A 147 -20.01 -59.39 6.38
N VAL A 148 -19.53 -58.31 7.05
CA VAL A 148 -18.86 -57.20 6.39
C VAL A 148 -17.46 -57.59 5.92
N VAL A 149 -16.71 -58.34 6.76
CA VAL A 149 -15.41 -58.90 6.38
C VAL A 149 -15.54 -59.82 5.18
N ASP A 150 -16.58 -60.68 5.12
CA ASP A 150 -16.81 -61.57 4.01
C ASP A 150 -17.12 -60.81 2.70
N SER A 151 -17.89 -59.73 2.77
CA SER A 151 -18.15 -58.87 1.64
C SER A 151 -16.91 -58.12 1.14
N LEU A 152 -16.05 -57.64 2.04
CA LEU A 152 -14.80 -56.94 1.71
C LEU A 152 -13.81 -57.93 1.05
N MET A 153 -13.64 -59.15 1.58
CA MET A 153 -12.75 -60.17 1.00
C MET A 153 -13.23 -60.63 -0.41
N ALA A 154 -14.54 -60.63 -0.65
CA ALA A 154 -15.06 -60.89 -2.01
C ALA A 154 -14.71 -59.79 -3.00
N ALA A 155 -14.79 -58.54 -2.58
CA ALA A 155 -14.38 -57.37 -3.41
C ALA A 155 -12.86 -57.31 -3.60
N ASP A 156 -12.09 -57.64 -2.56
CA ASP A 156 -10.65 -57.74 -2.59
C ASP A 156 -10.18 -58.81 -3.58
N TYR A 157 -10.85 -59.98 -3.57
CA TYR A 157 -10.58 -61.01 -4.55
C TYR A 157 -10.77 -60.54 -6.00
N GLU A 158 -11.88 -59.85 -6.29
CA GLU A 158 -12.11 -59.31 -7.63
C GLU A 158 -11.00 -58.26 -7.99
N THR A 159 -10.59 -57.44 -7.03
CA THR A 159 -9.52 -56.43 -7.24
C THR A 159 -8.18 -57.12 -7.53
N VAL A 160 -7.78 -58.12 -6.75
CA VAL A 160 -6.53 -58.85 -6.95
C VAL A 160 -6.52 -59.61 -8.28
N MET A 161 -7.68 -60.26 -8.66
CA MET A 161 -7.76 -60.99 -9.91
C MET A 161 -7.71 -60.13 -11.17
N ASN A 162 -8.04 -58.84 -11.06
CA ASN A 162 -8.02 -57.91 -12.17
C ASN A 162 -6.74 -57.00 -12.16
N ASP A 163 -5.82 -57.23 -11.22
CA ASP A 163 -4.61 -56.44 -11.08
C ASP A 163 -3.46 -56.94 -12.00
N GLU A 164 -3.25 -56.21 -13.09
CA GLU A 164 -2.14 -56.50 -14.03
C GLU A 164 -0.80 -55.96 -13.56
N THR A 165 -0.77 -55.01 -12.59
CA THR A 165 0.44 -54.28 -12.18
C THR A 165 1.00 -54.76 -10.84
N GLY A 166 0.24 -55.48 -10.03
CA GLY A 166 0.56 -55.84 -8.64
C GLY A 166 0.33 -54.72 -7.63
N MET A 167 0.01 -53.51 -8.06
CA MET A 167 -0.18 -52.35 -7.17
C MET A 167 -1.49 -52.47 -6.36
N ALA A 168 -2.57 -52.85 -7.00
CA ALA A 168 -3.85 -53.06 -6.31
C ALA A 168 -3.79 -54.21 -5.32
N THR A 169 -3.05 -55.27 -5.66
CA THR A 169 -2.77 -56.41 -4.78
C THR A 169 -2.02 -55.98 -3.51
N GLN A 170 -1.00 -55.12 -3.63
CA GLN A 170 -0.26 -54.54 -2.52
C GLN A 170 -1.16 -53.65 -1.64
N MET A 171 -2.03 -52.86 -2.25
CA MET A 171 -2.99 -52.02 -1.52
C MET A 171 -3.96 -52.81 -0.71
N VAL A 172 -4.52 -53.90 -1.28
CA VAL A 172 -5.43 -54.84 -0.58
C VAL A 172 -4.69 -55.56 0.54
N SER A 173 -3.45 -56.00 0.31
CA SER A 173 -2.62 -56.66 1.30
C SER A 173 -2.38 -55.79 2.56
N ASN A 174 -2.18 -54.49 2.35
CA ASN A 174 -1.91 -53.54 3.43
C ASN A 174 -3.19 -53.05 4.14
N ASP A 175 -4.37 -53.12 3.47
CA ASP A 175 -5.61 -52.61 4.10
C ASP A 175 -6.86 -53.39 3.60
N PRO A 176 -6.99 -54.68 3.94
CA PRO A 176 -8.12 -55.52 3.53
C PRO A 176 -9.48 -55.11 4.09
N LEU A 177 -9.48 -54.25 5.09
CA LEU A 177 -10.70 -53.74 5.72
C LEU A 177 -11.08 -52.32 5.19
N SER A 178 -10.34 -51.82 4.23
CA SER A 178 -10.53 -50.47 3.61
C SER A 178 -10.58 -49.33 4.65
N LEU A 179 -9.78 -49.39 5.72
CA LEU A 179 -9.74 -48.39 6.79
C LEU A 179 -9.30 -47.01 6.24
N ARG A 180 -8.44 -47.02 5.22
CA ARG A 180 -7.96 -45.80 4.53
C ARG A 180 -9.10 -45.01 3.85
N THR A 181 -10.16 -45.66 3.43
CA THR A 181 -11.31 -44.99 2.80
C THR A 181 -11.99 -44.04 3.76
N ASP A 182 -12.10 -44.45 5.03
CA ASP A 182 -12.66 -43.61 6.09
C ASP A 182 -11.69 -42.50 6.44
N LEU A 183 -10.39 -42.76 6.44
CA LEU A 183 -9.33 -41.76 6.63
C LEU A 183 -9.40 -40.71 5.52
N MET A 184 -9.40 -41.12 4.26
CA MET A 184 -9.46 -40.18 3.14
C MET A 184 -10.76 -39.35 3.14
N SER A 185 -11.88 -39.96 3.53
CA SER A 185 -13.14 -39.23 3.69
C SER A 185 -13.12 -38.26 4.86
N SER A 186 -12.49 -38.62 5.99
CA SER A 186 -12.35 -37.75 7.17
C SER A 186 -11.38 -36.58 6.93
N MET A 187 -10.37 -36.81 6.10
CA MET A 187 -9.42 -35.77 5.67
C MET A 187 -10.01 -34.82 4.59
N GLY A 188 -11.24 -35.07 4.14
CA GLY A 188 -11.85 -34.26 3.08
C GLY A 188 -11.13 -34.37 1.71
N LEU A 189 -10.25 -35.35 1.57
CA LEU A 189 -9.50 -35.65 0.34
C LEU A 189 -10.36 -36.41 -0.69
N GLY A 190 -11.69 -36.47 -0.49
CA GLY A 190 -12.65 -36.99 -1.45
C GLY A 190 -12.78 -36.07 -2.68
N ARG A 191 -13.66 -36.51 -3.63
CA ARG A 191 -13.91 -35.79 -4.90
C ARG A 191 -14.16 -34.28 -4.81
N ASP A 192 -14.46 -33.76 -3.62
CA ASP A 192 -14.74 -32.32 -3.38
C ASP A 192 -13.53 -31.51 -2.87
N ALA A 193 -12.39 -32.14 -2.61
CA ALA A 193 -11.22 -31.45 -2.07
C ALA A 193 -10.67 -30.39 -3.04
N GLY A 194 -10.70 -30.66 -4.35
CA GLY A 194 -10.31 -29.70 -5.39
C GLY A 194 -11.31 -28.56 -5.59
N SER A 195 -12.61 -28.85 -5.44
CA SER A 195 -13.68 -27.86 -5.68
C SER A 195 -13.78 -26.80 -4.56
N SER A 196 -13.29 -27.09 -3.36
CA SER A 196 -13.30 -26.12 -2.25
C SER A 196 -12.30 -24.99 -2.44
N VAL A 197 -11.24 -25.18 -3.23
CA VAL A 197 -10.16 -24.21 -3.46
C VAL A 197 -10.30 -23.49 -4.82
N GLY A 198 -11.23 -23.91 -5.68
CA GLY A 198 -11.49 -23.25 -6.97
C GLY A 198 -10.49 -23.62 -8.09
N PHE A 199 -9.66 -24.64 -7.89
CA PHE A 199 -8.73 -25.17 -8.89
C PHE A 199 -9.07 -26.60 -9.28
N THR A 200 -8.72 -26.96 -10.52
CA THR A 200 -8.78 -28.32 -11.04
C THR A 200 -7.37 -28.76 -11.42
N ILE A 201 -7.05 -30.04 -11.26
CA ILE A 201 -5.76 -30.59 -11.68
C ILE A 201 -5.98 -31.34 -12.99
N VAL A 202 -5.22 -30.97 -14.00
CA VAL A 202 -5.21 -31.65 -15.33
C VAL A 202 -3.75 -31.90 -15.67
N ASP A 203 -3.42 -33.16 -15.91
CA ASP A 203 -2.07 -33.62 -16.27
C ASP A 203 -1.00 -33.02 -15.32
N SER A 204 -1.22 -33.19 -14.02
CA SER A 204 -0.37 -32.69 -12.92
C SER A 204 -0.23 -31.17 -12.84
N HIS A 205 -0.98 -30.39 -13.65
CA HIS A 205 -0.97 -28.91 -13.66
C HIS A 205 -2.21 -28.33 -13.02
N LEU A 206 -2.06 -27.12 -12.47
CA LEU A 206 -3.15 -26.36 -11.86
C LEU A 206 -3.93 -25.61 -12.94
N PHE A 207 -5.24 -25.82 -12.98
CA PHE A 207 -6.17 -25.15 -13.89
C PHE A 207 -7.26 -24.40 -13.13
N SER A 208 -7.90 -23.47 -13.82
CA SER A 208 -9.15 -22.85 -13.38
C SER A 208 -10.25 -23.92 -13.18
N ALA A 209 -11.29 -23.58 -12.41
CA ALA A 209 -12.39 -24.50 -12.12
C ALA A 209 -13.08 -25.07 -13.39
N ASP A 210 -13.07 -24.32 -14.48
CA ASP A 210 -13.61 -24.70 -15.79
C ASP A 210 -12.56 -25.32 -16.73
N SER A 211 -11.35 -25.55 -16.26
CA SER A 211 -10.21 -26.10 -17.00
C SER A 211 -9.83 -25.33 -18.28
N THR A 212 -10.15 -24.04 -18.35
CA THR A 212 -9.87 -23.21 -19.54
C THR A 212 -8.59 -22.35 -19.41
N VAL A 213 -8.03 -22.23 -18.20
CA VAL A 213 -6.85 -21.41 -17.91
C VAL A 213 -5.86 -22.23 -17.09
N ALA A 214 -4.65 -22.46 -17.61
CA ALA A 214 -3.57 -23.05 -16.82
C ALA A 214 -2.95 -21.97 -15.93
N MET A 215 -2.50 -22.36 -14.73
CA MET A 215 -2.02 -21.44 -13.70
C MET A 215 -0.69 -21.86 -13.15
N ALA A 216 0.21 -20.88 -13.00
CA ALA A 216 1.46 -21.02 -12.29
C ALA A 216 1.58 -19.95 -11.20
N PHE A 217 2.26 -20.32 -10.12
CA PHE A 217 2.50 -19.45 -8.96
C PHE A 217 3.99 -19.33 -8.73
N VAL A 218 4.51 -18.11 -8.78
CA VAL A 218 5.91 -17.83 -8.51
C VAL A 218 6.02 -17.15 -7.16
N SER A 219 6.82 -17.70 -6.26
CA SER A 219 7.14 -17.10 -4.96
C SER A 219 8.50 -16.40 -5.07
N PRO A 220 8.56 -15.08 -4.88
CA PRO A 220 9.82 -14.34 -4.91
C PRO A 220 10.74 -14.75 -3.74
N ALA A 221 12.05 -14.87 -4.02
CA ALA A 221 13.09 -15.04 -2.99
C ALA A 221 13.26 -13.78 -2.13
N VAL A 222 12.87 -12.64 -2.69
CA VAL A 222 12.97 -11.33 -2.05
C VAL A 222 11.59 -10.91 -1.53
N THR A 223 11.58 -10.28 -0.36
CA THR A 223 10.33 -9.72 0.18
C THR A 223 9.84 -8.57 -0.70
N ALA A 224 8.54 -8.32 -0.71
CA ALA A 224 7.92 -7.17 -1.39
C ALA A 224 8.52 -5.83 -0.93
N PHE A 225 9.27 -5.81 0.19
CA PHE A 225 9.99 -4.64 0.71
C PHE A 225 11.24 -4.27 -0.09
N ASP A 226 11.87 -5.22 -0.79
CA ASP A 226 12.93 -4.90 -1.73
C ASP A 226 12.33 -4.56 -3.10
N THR A 227 11.82 -3.34 -3.20
CA THR A 227 11.18 -2.82 -4.42
C THR A 227 12.08 -2.96 -5.66
N LYS A 228 13.40 -2.91 -5.48
CA LYS A 228 14.33 -3.00 -6.61
C LYS A 228 14.42 -4.44 -7.14
N ALA A 229 14.62 -5.41 -6.26
CA ALA A 229 14.74 -6.81 -6.65
C ALA A 229 13.38 -7.38 -7.09
N SER A 230 12.29 -7.01 -6.40
CA SER A 230 10.93 -7.36 -6.79
C SER A 230 10.55 -6.78 -8.17
N SER A 231 10.93 -5.52 -8.46
CA SER A 231 10.72 -4.94 -9.80
C SER A 231 11.58 -5.65 -10.88
N ALA A 232 12.80 -6.03 -10.56
CA ALA A 232 13.68 -6.75 -11.50
C ALA A 232 13.08 -8.12 -11.86
N LEU A 233 12.53 -8.86 -10.90
CA LEU A 233 11.81 -10.11 -11.14
C LEU A 233 10.61 -9.90 -12.09
N VAL A 234 9.79 -8.88 -11.82
CA VAL A 234 8.63 -8.61 -12.68
C VAL A 234 9.08 -8.22 -14.10
N GLU A 235 10.12 -7.39 -14.25
CA GLU A 235 10.71 -7.04 -15.56
C GLU A 235 11.23 -8.28 -16.29
N GLU A 236 11.81 -9.24 -15.57
CA GLU A 236 12.29 -10.50 -16.15
C GLU A 236 11.15 -11.38 -16.65
N ILE A 237 10.05 -11.49 -15.85
CA ILE A 237 8.83 -12.20 -16.26
C ILE A 237 8.17 -11.50 -17.47
N GLU A 238 8.04 -10.17 -17.46
CA GLU A 238 7.48 -9.42 -18.59
C GLU A 238 8.32 -9.57 -19.88
N ALA A 239 9.65 -9.60 -19.76
CA ALA A 239 10.53 -9.87 -20.88
C ALA A 239 10.34 -11.28 -21.43
N GLN A 240 10.21 -12.28 -20.55
CA GLN A 240 9.89 -13.66 -20.94
C GLN A 240 8.52 -13.76 -21.62
N ILE A 241 7.50 -13.10 -21.09
CA ILE A 241 6.15 -13.04 -21.73
C ILE A 241 6.26 -12.48 -23.15
N LYS A 242 6.98 -11.40 -23.32
CA LYS A 242 7.14 -10.75 -24.64
C LYS A 242 7.85 -11.66 -25.64
N GLU A 243 8.89 -12.37 -25.21
CA GLU A 243 9.61 -13.33 -26.03
C GLU A 243 8.72 -14.52 -26.40
N PHE A 244 8.03 -15.09 -25.42
CA PHE A 244 7.13 -16.24 -25.57
C PHE A 244 5.95 -15.93 -26.53
N LEU A 245 5.30 -14.79 -26.37
CA LEU A 245 4.21 -14.38 -27.25
C LEU A 245 4.65 -14.09 -28.69
N SER A 246 5.93 -13.85 -28.94
CA SER A 246 6.46 -13.72 -30.31
C SER A 246 6.55 -15.08 -31.02
N GLN A 247 6.66 -16.17 -30.27
CA GLN A 247 6.70 -17.54 -30.77
C GLN A 247 5.30 -18.16 -30.81
N TYR A 248 4.48 -17.87 -29.80
CA TYR A 248 3.15 -18.42 -29.61
C TYR A 248 2.08 -17.32 -29.55
N PRO A 249 1.67 -16.75 -30.70
CA PRO A 249 0.71 -15.64 -30.73
C PRO A 249 -0.72 -16.04 -30.34
N ASP A 250 -1.03 -17.33 -30.33
CA ASP A 250 -2.36 -17.90 -30.06
C ASP A 250 -2.66 -18.00 -28.54
N VAL A 251 -1.64 -17.86 -27.71
CA VAL A 251 -1.78 -17.86 -26.27
C VAL A 251 -1.85 -16.43 -25.72
N GLU A 252 -2.55 -16.26 -24.63
CA GLU A 252 -2.53 -15.07 -23.80
C GLU A 252 -1.89 -15.42 -22.46
N VAL A 253 -0.79 -14.73 -22.10
CA VAL A 253 -0.13 -14.89 -20.81
C VAL A 253 -0.36 -13.61 -20.01
N LEU A 254 -1.02 -13.75 -18.87
CA LEU A 254 -1.36 -12.64 -17.99
C LEU A 254 -0.77 -12.87 -16.59
N ILE A 255 -0.30 -11.77 -15.96
CA ILE A 255 0.27 -11.83 -14.63
C ILE A 255 -0.44 -10.88 -13.67
N HIS A 256 -0.54 -11.30 -12.40
CA HIS A 256 -0.98 -10.43 -11.30
C HIS A 256 -0.36 -10.87 -9.98
N GLY A 257 -0.54 -10.06 -8.95
CA GLY A 257 0.00 -10.27 -7.61
C GLY A 257 0.52 -8.97 -7.02
N ALA A 258 0.85 -8.98 -5.72
CA ALA A 258 1.33 -7.79 -5.04
C ALA A 258 2.63 -7.24 -5.67
N PRO A 259 3.64 -8.05 -6.05
CA PRO A 259 4.84 -7.56 -6.71
C PRO A 259 4.55 -6.87 -8.06
N VAL A 260 3.65 -7.44 -8.87
CA VAL A 260 3.25 -6.87 -10.17
C VAL A 260 2.53 -5.53 -9.99
N ARG A 261 1.63 -5.44 -9.02
CA ARG A 261 0.97 -4.18 -8.66
C ARG A 261 1.96 -3.12 -8.19
N SER A 262 2.89 -3.50 -7.30
CA SER A 262 3.92 -2.60 -6.77
C SER A 262 4.82 -2.09 -7.90
N HIS A 263 5.28 -2.97 -8.79
CA HIS A 263 6.07 -2.60 -9.96
C HIS A 263 5.34 -1.61 -10.87
N GLY A 264 4.09 -1.93 -11.27
CA GLY A 264 3.27 -1.06 -12.11
C GLY A 264 2.99 0.30 -11.48
N ASN A 265 2.74 0.33 -10.17
CA ASN A 265 2.56 1.55 -9.38
C ASN A 265 3.85 2.39 -9.37
N THR A 266 5.00 1.77 -9.09
CA THR A 266 6.33 2.40 -9.09
C THR A 266 6.64 3.07 -10.44
N LEU A 267 6.42 2.35 -11.54
CA LEU A 267 6.62 2.89 -12.89
C LEU A 267 5.68 4.08 -13.16
N CYS A 268 4.41 3.97 -12.75
CA CYS A 268 3.44 5.05 -12.90
C CYS A 268 3.87 6.29 -12.13
N VAL A 269 4.23 6.16 -10.85
CA VAL A 269 4.69 7.29 -10.01
C VAL A 269 5.96 7.93 -10.58
N LYS A 270 6.97 7.12 -10.98
CA LYS A 270 8.21 7.64 -11.62
C LYS A 270 7.90 8.42 -12.89
N ARG A 271 7.03 7.89 -13.74
CA ARG A 271 6.61 8.53 -14.99
C ARG A 271 5.85 9.83 -14.71
N ASP A 272 4.87 9.80 -13.79
CA ASP A 272 4.06 10.96 -13.45
C ASP A 272 4.93 12.05 -12.80
N LEU A 273 5.86 11.68 -11.91
CA LEU A 273 6.83 12.61 -11.32
C LEU A 273 7.69 13.27 -12.41
N ALA A 274 8.28 12.48 -13.31
CA ALA A 274 9.09 12.99 -14.40
C ALA A 274 8.27 13.93 -15.32
N LEU A 275 7.06 13.55 -15.66
CA LEU A 275 6.18 14.32 -16.53
C LEU A 275 5.70 15.61 -15.85
N THR A 276 5.20 15.55 -14.64
CA THR A 276 4.66 16.71 -13.90
C THR A 276 5.76 17.72 -13.58
N VAL A 277 6.93 17.26 -13.14
CA VAL A 277 8.08 18.14 -12.86
C VAL A 277 8.59 18.77 -14.17
N SER A 278 8.71 18.00 -15.26
CA SER A 278 9.19 18.52 -16.55
C SER A 278 8.22 19.54 -17.13
N ILE A 279 6.92 19.25 -17.14
CA ILE A 279 5.90 20.20 -17.63
C ILE A 279 5.91 21.46 -16.78
N SER A 280 5.88 21.32 -15.45
CA SER A 280 5.87 22.44 -14.52
C SER A 280 7.11 23.32 -14.72
N LEU A 281 8.29 22.71 -14.75
CA LEU A 281 9.55 23.41 -14.93
C LEU A 281 9.59 24.14 -16.27
N LEU A 282 9.17 23.49 -17.35
CA LEU A 282 9.14 24.11 -18.69
C LEU A 282 8.23 25.35 -18.70
N PHE A 283 6.99 25.24 -18.19
CA PHE A 283 6.07 26.38 -18.15
C PHE A 283 6.58 27.50 -17.25
N ILE A 284 7.12 27.16 -16.06
CA ILE A 284 7.74 28.13 -15.15
C ILE A 284 8.87 28.87 -15.87
N LEU A 285 9.76 28.15 -16.56
CA LEU A 285 10.87 28.75 -17.30
C LEU A 285 10.38 29.71 -18.41
N ILE A 286 9.37 29.27 -19.17
CA ILE A 286 8.76 30.11 -20.24
C ILE A 286 8.22 31.40 -19.63
N VAL A 287 7.42 31.30 -18.56
CA VAL A 287 6.81 32.45 -17.89
C VAL A 287 7.85 33.42 -17.33
N LEU A 288 8.88 32.87 -16.65
CA LEU A 288 9.96 33.69 -16.09
C LEU A 288 10.79 34.37 -17.20
N CYS A 289 11.14 33.65 -18.28
CA CYS A 289 11.87 34.24 -19.42
C CYS A 289 11.11 35.38 -20.06
N ILE A 290 9.81 35.18 -20.33
CA ILE A 290 8.98 36.20 -20.97
C ILE A 290 8.75 37.41 -20.06
N SER A 291 8.54 37.16 -18.74
CA SER A 291 8.23 38.23 -17.77
C SER A 291 9.44 39.07 -17.42
N PHE A 292 10.58 38.42 -17.19
CA PHE A 292 11.77 39.08 -16.66
C PHE A 292 12.82 39.42 -17.73
N LYS A 293 12.65 38.96 -18.97
CA LYS A 293 13.55 39.23 -20.12
C LYS A 293 15.04 39.00 -19.76
N SER A 294 15.35 38.03 -18.91
CA SER A 294 16.71 37.75 -18.45
C SER A 294 16.91 36.28 -18.16
N LEU A 295 17.75 35.61 -18.91
CA LEU A 295 18.10 34.21 -18.71
C LEU A 295 18.75 33.93 -17.36
N SER A 296 19.40 34.94 -16.74
CA SER A 296 20.03 34.79 -15.43
C SER A 296 19.01 34.53 -14.30
N PHE A 297 17.74 34.85 -14.51
CA PHE A 297 16.67 34.56 -13.54
C PHE A 297 16.36 33.07 -13.41
N ILE A 298 16.66 32.30 -14.42
CA ILE A 298 16.47 30.82 -14.40
C ILE A 298 17.34 30.19 -13.30
N PRO A 299 18.67 30.28 -13.36
CA PRO A 299 19.50 29.69 -12.31
C PRO A 299 19.26 30.32 -10.94
N GLN A 300 18.93 31.60 -10.87
CA GLN A 300 18.61 32.28 -9.61
C GLN A 300 17.36 31.72 -8.91
N ASN A 301 16.39 31.18 -9.66
CA ASN A 301 15.23 30.48 -9.09
C ASN A 301 15.51 29.01 -8.83
N ILE A 302 16.13 28.30 -9.79
CA ILE A 302 16.25 26.85 -9.73
C ILE A 302 17.28 26.38 -8.70
N ILE A 303 18.44 27.06 -8.62
CA ILE A 303 19.53 26.64 -7.73
C ILE A 303 19.12 26.57 -6.26
N PRO A 304 18.47 27.62 -5.67
CA PRO A 304 18.03 27.54 -4.27
C PRO A 304 17.04 26.39 -4.02
N VAL A 305 16.13 26.15 -4.96
CA VAL A 305 15.10 25.12 -4.85
C VAL A 305 15.70 23.72 -4.99
N ALA A 306 16.57 23.52 -5.98
CA ALA A 306 17.29 22.26 -6.16
C ALA A 306 18.19 21.97 -4.94
N PHE A 307 18.89 22.99 -4.40
CA PHE A 307 19.62 22.84 -3.15
C PHE A 307 18.74 22.37 -2.02
N GLY A 308 17.57 23.02 -1.82
CA GLY A 308 16.62 22.63 -0.78
C GLY A 308 16.14 21.19 -0.90
N ALA A 309 15.78 20.75 -2.12
CA ALA A 309 15.35 19.39 -2.37
C ALA A 309 16.46 18.36 -2.07
N PHE A 310 17.66 18.55 -2.61
CA PHE A 310 18.77 17.63 -2.37
C PHE A 310 19.28 17.66 -0.91
N PHE A 311 19.25 18.82 -0.26
CA PHE A 311 19.61 18.94 1.15
C PHE A 311 18.60 18.17 2.03
N SER A 312 17.31 18.26 1.72
CA SER A 312 16.28 17.49 2.40
C SER A 312 16.49 15.99 2.22
N LEU A 313 16.74 15.52 0.99
CA LEU A 313 17.06 14.12 0.72
C LEU A 313 18.32 13.67 1.47
N ALA A 314 19.36 14.50 1.51
CA ALA A 314 20.57 14.18 2.27
C ALA A 314 20.27 14.03 3.77
N CYS A 315 19.46 14.92 4.35
CA CYS A 315 19.03 14.78 5.75
C CYS A 315 18.24 13.49 5.99
N ILE A 316 17.31 13.14 5.08
CA ILE A 316 16.54 11.90 5.15
C ILE A 316 17.45 10.67 5.06
N TYR A 317 18.47 10.72 4.20
CA TYR A 317 19.46 9.65 4.12
C TYR A 317 20.13 9.36 5.47
N PHE A 318 20.53 10.42 6.20
CA PHE A 318 21.15 10.25 7.53
C PHE A 318 20.16 9.88 8.64
N MET A 319 18.88 10.25 8.51
CA MET A 319 17.87 9.99 9.53
C MET A 319 17.22 8.60 9.39
N LYS A 320 16.87 8.21 8.17
CA LYS A 320 16.08 7.01 7.88
C LYS A 320 16.73 6.09 6.83
N GLY A 321 17.64 6.57 6.01
CA GLY A 321 18.25 5.85 4.89
C GLY A 321 17.35 5.70 3.65
N ARG A 322 16.04 5.69 3.83
CA ARG A 322 15.04 5.48 2.77
C ARG A 322 13.82 6.39 2.93
N MET A 323 13.06 6.55 1.85
CA MET A 323 11.87 7.40 1.78
C MET A 323 10.85 6.79 0.81
N SER A 324 9.56 6.97 1.08
CA SER A 324 8.50 6.59 0.15
C SER A 324 8.62 7.37 -1.17
N LEU A 325 8.61 6.65 -2.30
CA LEU A 325 8.62 7.26 -3.64
C LEU A 325 7.35 8.11 -3.87
N MET A 326 6.23 7.69 -3.30
CA MET A 326 4.96 8.42 -3.35
C MET A 326 5.07 9.77 -2.65
N SER A 327 5.74 9.82 -1.48
CA SER A 327 6.03 11.07 -0.76
C SER A 327 6.86 12.03 -1.62
N LEU A 328 7.81 11.52 -2.40
CA LEU A 328 8.58 12.33 -3.34
C LEU A 328 7.70 12.81 -4.51
N GLY A 329 6.78 11.98 -5.00
CA GLY A 329 5.81 12.34 -6.04
C GLY A 329 4.96 13.55 -5.64
N ILE A 330 4.38 13.51 -4.45
CA ILE A 330 3.63 14.63 -3.86
C ILE A 330 4.57 15.81 -3.61
N GLY A 331 5.82 15.53 -3.24
CA GLY A 331 6.88 16.51 -3.00
C GLY A 331 7.18 17.44 -4.18
N SER A 332 6.75 17.09 -5.40
CA SER A 332 6.85 17.98 -6.56
C SER A 332 6.14 19.33 -6.37
N ILE A 333 5.06 19.37 -5.59
CA ILE A 333 4.33 20.60 -5.23
C ILE A 333 5.23 21.53 -4.40
N ILE A 334 6.07 20.95 -3.50
CA ILE A 334 6.96 21.71 -2.62
C ILE A 334 8.00 22.49 -3.42
N LEU A 335 8.40 22.00 -4.60
CA LEU A 335 9.27 22.75 -5.51
C LEU A 335 8.60 24.05 -5.95
N GLY A 336 7.31 24.01 -6.28
CA GLY A 336 6.50 25.19 -6.61
C GLY A 336 6.42 26.19 -5.46
N VAL A 337 6.23 25.69 -4.23
CA VAL A 337 6.19 26.53 -3.01
C VAL A 337 7.56 27.17 -2.73
N ALA A 338 8.62 26.40 -2.85
CA ALA A 338 9.98 26.92 -2.67
C ALA A 338 10.33 28.01 -3.70
N ILE A 339 9.93 27.80 -4.97
CA ILE A 339 10.05 28.83 -6.03
C ILE A 339 9.29 30.10 -5.65
N SER A 340 8.12 29.98 -5.01
CA SER A 340 7.32 31.12 -4.54
C SER A 340 8.13 32.08 -3.66
N TYR A 341 8.83 31.56 -2.65
CA TYR A 341 9.66 32.40 -1.77
C TYR A 341 10.82 33.10 -2.50
N ILE A 342 11.44 32.38 -3.42
CA ILE A 342 12.51 32.96 -4.24
C ILE A 342 11.96 34.03 -5.17
N LEU A 343 10.76 33.85 -5.74
CA LEU A 343 10.10 34.84 -6.59
C LEU A 343 9.75 36.11 -5.84
N HIS A 344 9.37 36.05 -4.56
CA HIS A 344 9.14 37.24 -3.75
C HIS A 344 10.41 38.09 -3.66
N ILE A 345 11.56 37.49 -3.33
CA ILE A 345 12.86 38.15 -3.28
C ILE A 345 13.23 38.76 -4.65
N LEU A 346 13.10 37.96 -5.73
CA LEU A 346 13.51 38.38 -7.07
C LEU A 346 12.59 39.43 -7.67
N THR A 347 11.28 39.36 -7.44
CA THR A 347 10.29 40.34 -7.95
C THR A 347 10.47 41.66 -7.24
N HIS A 348 10.66 41.68 -5.92
CA HIS A 348 10.92 42.89 -5.16
C HIS A 348 12.25 43.54 -5.56
N TYR A 349 13.31 42.74 -5.84
CA TYR A 349 14.57 43.24 -6.36
C TYR A 349 14.39 44.00 -7.68
N LYS A 350 13.44 43.59 -8.56
CA LYS A 350 13.13 44.34 -9.79
C LYS A 350 12.50 45.69 -9.58
N TYR A 351 11.87 45.91 -8.44
CA TYR A 351 11.30 47.22 -8.08
C TYR A 351 12.34 48.12 -7.44
N VAL A 352 13.17 47.59 -6.55
CA VAL A 352 14.09 48.36 -5.71
C VAL A 352 15.49 48.48 -6.32
N GLY A 353 16.00 47.44 -6.97
CA GLY A 353 17.33 47.41 -7.62
C GLY A 353 18.50 47.27 -6.67
N ASP A 354 18.27 47.10 -5.35
CA ASP A 354 19.29 46.99 -4.31
C ASP A 354 19.04 45.82 -3.39
N ALA A 355 20.01 44.92 -3.27
CA ALA A 355 19.89 43.67 -2.50
C ALA A 355 19.77 43.90 -1.01
N GLU A 356 20.41 44.96 -0.45
CA GLU A 356 20.30 45.28 0.98
C GLU A 356 18.88 45.72 1.34
N THR A 357 18.28 46.56 0.49
CA THR A 357 16.90 47.03 0.69
C THR A 357 15.91 45.87 0.55
N VAL A 358 16.09 44.97 -0.43
CA VAL A 358 15.28 43.76 -0.55
C VAL A 358 15.32 42.93 0.72
N LEU A 359 16.50 42.68 1.28
CA LEU A 359 16.62 41.95 2.54
C LEU A 359 15.96 42.66 3.71
N LYS A 360 15.95 43.98 3.75
CA LYS A 360 15.26 44.77 4.80
C LYS A 360 13.74 44.60 4.70
N ASP A 361 13.20 44.56 3.50
CA ASP A 361 11.76 44.53 3.27
C ASP A 361 11.19 43.11 3.26
N GLU A 362 11.88 42.17 2.60
CA GLU A 362 11.35 40.81 2.34
C GLU A 362 11.78 39.77 3.38
N SER A 363 12.89 39.97 4.13
CA SER A 363 13.36 38.90 5.03
C SER A 363 12.37 38.54 6.15
N THR A 364 11.54 39.49 6.59
CA THR A 364 10.56 39.21 7.65
C THR A 364 9.32 38.47 7.11
N PRO A 365 8.63 38.95 6.05
CA PRO A 365 7.47 38.25 5.53
C PRO A 365 7.84 36.87 4.93
N VAL A 366 8.97 36.73 4.20
CA VAL A 366 9.43 35.45 3.68
C VAL A 366 9.74 34.44 4.79
N CYS A 367 10.45 34.84 5.85
CA CYS A 367 10.70 33.95 6.98
C CYS A 367 9.40 33.60 7.72
N LEU A 368 8.47 34.53 7.85
CA LEU A 368 7.21 34.29 8.53
C LEU A 368 6.35 33.30 7.74
N GLY A 369 6.23 33.49 6.43
CA GLY A 369 5.55 32.53 5.54
C GLY A 369 6.21 31.16 5.60
N CYS A 370 7.56 31.11 5.52
CA CYS A 370 8.27 29.83 5.63
C CYS A 370 7.98 29.12 6.98
N ILE A 371 7.97 29.84 8.11
CA ILE A 371 7.70 29.24 9.43
C ILE A 371 6.26 28.73 9.52
N THR A 372 5.28 29.46 9.00
CA THR A 372 3.88 29.02 9.01
C THR A 372 3.69 27.76 8.16
N THR A 373 4.31 27.74 6.99
CA THR A 373 4.23 26.60 6.06
C THR A 373 4.95 25.37 6.62
N ILE A 374 6.14 25.53 7.20
CA ILE A 374 6.85 24.45 7.89
C ILE A 374 6.01 23.88 9.03
N GLY A 375 5.39 24.74 9.82
CA GLY A 375 4.55 24.29 10.92
C GLY A 375 3.34 23.50 10.48
N ALA A 376 2.73 23.86 9.36
CA ALA A 376 1.67 23.09 8.76
C ALA A 376 2.16 21.70 8.30
N PHE A 377 3.34 21.60 7.65
CA PHE A 377 3.90 20.32 7.24
C PHE A 377 4.43 19.47 8.40
N LEU A 378 4.95 20.09 9.45
CA LEU A 378 5.32 19.36 10.67
C LEU A 378 4.10 18.74 11.37
N GLY A 379 2.90 19.26 11.14
CA GLY A 379 1.65 18.61 11.57
C GLY A 379 1.50 17.17 11.04
N LEU A 380 2.05 16.87 9.86
CA LEU A 380 2.04 15.53 9.27
C LEU A 380 2.90 14.51 10.05
N LEU A 381 3.85 14.94 10.86
CA LEU A 381 4.66 14.05 11.70
C LEU A 381 3.85 13.38 12.82
N PHE A 382 2.68 13.92 13.14
CA PHE A 382 1.76 13.38 14.15
C PHE A 382 0.73 12.40 13.59
N THR A 383 0.75 12.15 12.28
CA THR A 383 -0.11 11.14 11.65
C THR A 383 0.45 9.74 11.85
N GLU A 384 -0.38 8.74 11.68
CA GLU A 384 0.03 7.35 11.76
C GLU A 384 0.66 6.84 10.46
N SER A 385 0.44 7.52 9.34
CA SER A 385 0.98 7.16 8.02
C SER A 385 2.46 7.54 7.86
N ASP A 386 3.33 6.56 7.67
CA ASP A 386 4.76 6.78 7.42
C ASP A 386 5.01 7.60 6.15
N MET A 387 4.18 7.41 5.12
CA MET A 387 4.24 8.19 3.89
C MET A 387 4.01 9.69 4.15
N LEU A 388 3.00 10.04 4.95
CA LEU A 388 2.69 11.43 5.29
C LEU A 388 3.78 12.04 6.17
N ARG A 389 4.35 11.27 7.09
CA ARG A 389 5.50 11.68 7.91
C ARG A 389 6.73 11.98 7.05
N ASP A 390 7.04 11.10 6.09
CA ASP A 390 8.16 11.29 5.16
C ASP A 390 7.96 12.54 4.32
N PHE A 391 6.74 12.76 3.80
CA PHE A 391 6.39 13.95 3.05
C PHE A 391 6.52 15.22 3.90
N GLY A 392 5.98 15.23 5.12
CA GLY A 392 6.06 16.37 6.05
C GLY A 392 7.51 16.74 6.39
N LEU A 393 8.35 15.73 6.63
CA LEU A 393 9.77 15.90 6.90
C LEU A 393 10.52 16.48 5.68
N PHE A 394 10.30 15.85 4.50
CA PHE A 394 10.88 16.31 3.24
C PHE A 394 10.51 17.76 2.94
N ALA A 395 9.23 18.10 3.01
CA ALA A 395 8.70 19.41 2.74
C ALA A 395 9.29 20.47 3.69
N SER A 396 9.28 20.18 4.97
CA SER A 396 9.78 21.11 6.00
C SER A 396 11.26 21.42 5.82
N ILE A 397 12.09 20.40 5.65
CA ILE A 397 13.55 20.61 5.48
C ILE A 397 13.84 21.28 4.14
N ALA A 398 13.17 20.90 3.05
CA ALA A 398 13.35 21.47 1.73
C ALA A 398 13.02 22.97 1.71
N LEU A 399 11.93 23.37 2.36
CA LEU A 399 11.51 24.77 2.45
C LEU A 399 12.48 25.60 3.30
N VAL A 400 12.92 25.08 4.46
CA VAL A 400 13.95 25.74 5.30
C VAL A 400 15.22 25.98 4.48
N ALA A 401 15.73 24.92 3.86
CA ALA A 401 17.00 24.98 3.13
C ALA A 401 16.93 25.92 1.91
N SER A 402 15.84 25.84 1.12
CA SER A 402 15.62 26.72 -0.03
C SER A 402 15.52 28.19 0.38
N THR A 403 14.73 28.47 1.45
CA THR A 403 14.52 29.84 1.95
C THR A 403 15.80 30.43 2.52
N LEU A 404 16.56 29.64 3.31
CA LEU A 404 17.84 30.10 3.83
C LEU A 404 18.86 30.34 2.70
N PHE A 405 18.92 29.45 1.71
CA PHE A 405 19.77 29.68 0.54
C PHE A 405 19.36 30.95 -0.21
N GLY A 406 18.05 31.16 -0.40
CA GLY A 406 17.52 32.38 -1.03
C GLY A 406 17.80 33.65 -0.26
N LEU A 407 17.79 33.67 1.07
CA LEU A 407 18.07 34.85 1.87
C LEU A 407 19.57 35.10 2.12
N ILE A 408 20.40 34.04 2.13
CA ILE A 408 21.83 34.14 2.46
C ILE A 408 22.66 34.31 1.19
N PHE A 409 22.51 33.39 0.22
CA PHE A 409 23.38 33.31 -0.95
C PHE A 409 22.85 34.08 -2.15
N LEU A 410 21.53 34.01 -2.44
CA LEU A 410 20.92 34.61 -3.63
C LEU A 410 21.20 36.12 -3.76
N PRO A 411 21.16 36.97 -2.69
CA PRO A 411 21.42 38.39 -2.82
C PRO A 411 22.80 38.74 -3.41
N HIS A 412 23.78 37.84 -3.29
CA HIS A 412 25.12 38.02 -3.85
C HIS A 412 25.19 37.73 -5.36
N PHE A 413 24.19 37.05 -5.93
CA PHE A 413 24.04 36.83 -7.38
C PHE A 413 23.28 37.98 -8.07
N LEU A 414 22.67 38.88 -7.29
CA LEU A 414 21.96 40.02 -7.81
C LEU A 414 22.94 41.12 -8.20
N GLY A 415 22.89 41.59 -9.44
CA GLY A 415 23.75 42.66 -9.94
C GLY A 415 23.38 44.02 -9.33
N LYS A 416 24.26 45.02 -9.52
CA LYS A 416 24.00 46.40 -9.05
C LYS A 416 23.10 47.24 -9.94
N LYS A 417 22.67 46.68 -11.11
CA LYS A 417 21.77 47.38 -12.06
C LYS A 417 20.46 46.61 -12.15
N ALA A 418 19.33 47.32 -12.00
CA ALA A 418 18.02 46.75 -12.24
C ALA A 418 17.96 46.20 -13.67
N THR A 419 17.74 44.90 -13.80
CA THR A 419 17.61 44.24 -15.09
C THR A 419 16.30 44.66 -15.78
N LYS A 420 16.29 44.68 -17.11
CA LYS A 420 15.08 45.03 -17.91
C LYS A 420 13.93 44.09 -17.55
N LYS A 421 12.75 44.62 -17.29
CA LYS A 421 11.48 43.90 -17.13
C LYS A 421 10.61 44.01 -18.35
N ASN A 422 9.68 43.09 -18.56
CA ASN A 422 8.68 43.21 -19.62
C ASN A 422 7.57 44.16 -19.20
N GLU A 423 7.72 45.43 -19.56
CA GLU A 423 6.78 46.49 -19.16
C GLU A 423 5.32 46.18 -19.53
N LYS A 424 5.09 45.49 -20.68
CA LYS A 424 3.73 45.11 -21.09
C LYS A 424 3.09 44.12 -20.13
N ILE A 425 3.84 43.08 -19.72
CA ILE A 425 3.33 42.08 -18.79
C ILE A 425 3.15 42.68 -17.41
N PHE A 426 4.14 43.42 -16.92
CA PHE A 426 4.05 44.07 -15.60
C PHE A 426 2.90 45.07 -15.55
N SER A 427 2.70 45.87 -16.57
CA SER A 427 1.55 46.81 -16.63
C SER A 427 0.20 46.05 -16.71
N MET A 428 0.13 44.94 -17.45
CA MET A 428 -1.06 44.10 -17.50
C MET A 428 -1.39 43.54 -16.10
N ILE A 429 -0.40 43.00 -15.41
CA ILE A 429 -0.58 42.45 -14.07
C ILE A 429 -0.96 43.56 -13.10
N THR A 430 -0.31 44.73 -13.17
CA THR A 430 -0.69 45.90 -12.37
C THR A 430 -2.15 46.27 -12.59
N ARG A 431 -2.60 46.33 -13.83
CA ARG A 431 -4.02 46.59 -14.13
C ARG A 431 -4.97 45.56 -13.53
N ILE A 432 -4.59 44.29 -13.56
CA ILE A 432 -5.36 43.20 -12.90
C ILE A 432 -5.37 43.43 -11.38
N ASN A 433 -4.23 43.68 -10.77
CA ASN A 433 -4.10 43.88 -9.33
C ASN A 433 -4.77 45.14 -8.81
N ASP A 434 -4.94 46.15 -9.65
CA ASP A 434 -5.59 47.46 -9.35
C ASP A 434 -7.12 47.39 -9.51
N LEU A 435 -7.67 46.31 -10.04
CA LEU A 435 -9.12 46.12 -10.05
C LEU A 435 -9.68 46.17 -8.61
N PRO A 436 -10.83 46.86 -8.43
CA PRO A 436 -11.39 47.08 -7.09
C PRO A 436 -12.10 45.86 -6.53
N TYR A 437 -11.35 44.74 -6.37
CA TYR A 437 -11.89 43.48 -5.89
C TYR A 437 -12.54 43.59 -4.50
N ASP A 438 -11.94 44.38 -3.62
CA ASP A 438 -12.38 44.61 -2.24
C ASP A 438 -13.51 45.64 -2.05
N SER A 439 -13.88 46.35 -3.10
CA SER A 439 -15.00 47.30 -3.10
C SER A 439 -16.15 46.90 -4.02
N ASN A 440 -15.97 45.85 -4.84
CA ASN A 440 -17.02 45.32 -5.68
C ASN A 440 -18.02 44.49 -4.86
N LYS A 441 -19.19 45.08 -4.55
CA LYS A 441 -20.22 44.43 -3.72
C LYS A 441 -20.75 43.12 -4.30
N PHE A 442 -20.80 43.01 -5.65
CA PHE A 442 -21.25 41.77 -6.29
C PHE A 442 -20.25 40.64 -6.10
N LEU A 443 -18.96 40.91 -6.28
CA LEU A 443 -17.90 39.93 -6.08
C LEU A 443 -17.82 39.49 -4.63
N ILE A 444 -17.88 40.43 -3.69
CA ILE A 444 -17.89 40.12 -2.25
C ILE A 444 -19.12 39.27 -1.91
N GLY A 445 -20.29 39.62 -2.45
CA GLY A 445 -21.52 38.83 -2.26
C GLY A 445 -21.40 37.43 -2.82
N ALA A 446 -20.81 37.27 -4.02
CA ALA A 446 -20.56 35.95 -4.61
C ALA A 446 -19.59 35.09 -3.76
N VAL A 447 -18.53 35.69 -3.21
CA VAL A 447 -17.60 35.01 -2.30
C VAL A 447 -18.30 34.56 -1.03
N ILE A 448 -19.14 35.44 -0.44
CA ILE A 448 -19.93 35.08 0.76
C ILE A 448 -20.89 33.93 0.46
N VAL A 449 -21.58 33.95 -0.67
CA VAL A 449 -22.46 32.83 -1.09
C VAL A 449 -21.67 31.55 -1.26
N LEU A 450 -20.49 31.61 -1.90
CA LEU A 450 -19.60 30.44 -2.05
C LEU A 450 -19.19 29.87 -0.68
N ILE A 451 -18.86 30.71 0.28
CA ILE A 451 -18.56 30.31 1.67
C ILE A 451 -19.78 29.65 2.31
N ILE A 452 -20.97 30.24 2.18
CA ILE A 452 -22.20 29.67 2.76
C ILE A 452 -22.51 28.30 2.16
N VAL A 453 -22.40 28.18 0.84
CA VAL A 453 -22.56 26.89 0.14
C VAL A 453 -21.50 25.88 0.62
N GLY A 454 -20.23 26.30 0.72
CA GLY A 454 -19.14 25.49 1.23
C GLY A 454 -19.46 24.93 2.63
N VAL A 455 -19.82 25.79 3.56
CA VAL A 455 -20.18 25.39 4.95
C VAL A 455 -21.43 24.48 4.96
N ALA A 456 -22.43 24.77 4.14
CA ALA A 456 -23.67 24.00 4.11
C ALA A 456 -23.49 22.56 3.60
N PHE A 457 -22.53 22.34 2.70
CA PHE A 457 -22.25 21.02 2.12
C PHE A 457 -21.02 20.32 2.70
N SER A 458 -20.17 20.98 3.48
CA SER A 458 -18.94 20.40 4.05
C SER A 458 -19.19 19.10 4.83
N HIS A 459 -20.30 19.01 5.59
CA HIS A 459 -20.64 17.83 6.38
C HIS A 459 -21.04 16.59 5.54
N LYS A 460 -21.20 16.75 4.21
CA LYS A 460 -21.56 15.65 3.29
C LYS A 460 -20.34 15.04 2.61
N VAL A 461 -19.16 15.56 2.89
CA VAL A 461 -17.93 14.98 2.35
C VAL A 461 -17.73 13.58 2.92
N THR A 462 -17.28 12.66 2.10
CA THR A 462 -17.06 11.26 2.47
C THR A 462 -15.59 10.89 2.30
N PHE A 463 -15.20 9.82 3.00
CA PHE A 463 -13.85 9.27 2.93
C PHE A 463 -13.87 7.99 2.10
N ASP A 464 -12.90 7.84 1.22
CA ASP A 464 -12.73 6.65 0.39
C ASP A 464 -11.99 5.57 1.17
N SER A 465 -12.63 4.42 1.32
CA SER A 465 -12.08 3.25 1.99
C SER A 465 -11.46 2.24 1.02
N ASP A 466 -11.63 2.42 -0.30
CA ASP A 466 -11.15 1.44 -1.27
C ASP A 466 -9.65 1.62 -1.54
N LEU A 467 -8.86 0.67 -1.03
CA LEU A 467 -7.41 0.63 -1.25
C LEU A 467 -7.03 0.57 -2.75
N LYS A 468 -7.95 0.13 -3.61
CA LYS A 468 -7.73 0.11 -5.06
C LYS A 468 -7.62 1.51 -5.66
N ASN A 469 -8.24 2.51 -5.02
CA ASN A 469 -8.20 3.90 -5.45
C ASN A 469 -6.95 4.65 -4.94
N ILE A 470 -6.17 4.03 -4.05
CA ILE A 470 -4.96 4.65 -3.49
C ILE A 470 -3.76 4.47 -4.44
N GLY A 471 -3.63 3.29 -5.06
CA GLY A 471 -2.54 2.94 -5.96
C GLY A 471 -2.97 2.87 -7.43
N TYR A 472 -1.99 2.91 -8.32
CA TYR A 472 -2.20 2.64 -9.74
C TYR A 472 -2.10 1.13 -10.01
N VAL A 473 -3.05 0.59 -10.76
CA VAL A 473 -3.00 -0.78 -11.28
C VAL A 473 -3.05 -0.73 -12.79
N SER A 474 -2.15 -1.45 -13.46
CA SER A 474 -2.12 -1.46 -14.93
C SER A 474 -3.40 -2.12 -15.49
N PRO A 475 -3.87 -1.72 -16.68
CA PRO A 475 -5.02 -2.38 -17.31
C PRO A 475 -4.80 -3.88 -17.53
N GLU A 476 -3.57 -4.30 -17.78
CA GLU A 476 -3.19 -5.71 -17.97
C GLU A 476 -3.31 -6.49 -16.66
N THR A 477 -2.80 -5.93 -15.55
CA THR A 477 -2.97 -6.52 -14.22
C THR A 477 -4.44 -6.61 -13.81
N LEU A 478 -5.25 -5.56 -14.07
CA LEU A 478 -6.69 -5.57 -13.81
C LEU A 478 -7.40 -6.67 -14.62
N ARG A 479 -7.00 -6.85 -15.89
CA ARG A 479 -7.54 -7.91 -16.74
C ARG A 479 -7.18 -9.29 -16.21
N SER A 480 -5.93 -9.48 -15.77
CA SER A 480 -5.48 -10.74 -15.17
C SER A 480 -6.27 -11.06 -13.89
N GLU A 481 -6.47 -10.08 -13.02
CA GLU A 481 -7.26 -10.25 -11.78
C GLU A 481 -8.74 -10.53 -12.08
N ALA A 482 -9.31 -9.86 -13.10
CA ALA A 482 -10.68 -10.08 -13.51
C ALA A 482 -10.88 -11.50 -14.06
N MET A 483 -9.94 -11.97 -14.90
CA MET A 483 -9.95 -13.35 -15.43
C MET A 483 -9.85 -14.36 -14.29
N TYR A 484 -8.92 -14.16 -13.35
CA TYR A 484 -8.80 -15.02 -12.18
C TYR A 484 -10.10 -15.08 -11.35
N ALA A 485 -10.69 -13.93 -11.09
CA ALA A 485 -11.92 -13.83 -10.31
C ALA A 485 -13.09 -14.48 -11.04
N GLU A 486 -13.25 -14.27 -12.34
CA GLU A 486 -14.31 -14.85 -13.16
C GLU A 486 -14.21 -16.38 -13.22
N LYS A 487 -13.01 -16.90 -13.48
CA LYS A 487 -12.77 -18.34 -13.71
C LYS A 487 -12.72 -19.16 -12.43
N ASN A 488 -12.30 -18.58 -11.28
CA ASN A 488 -12.12 -19.33 -10.04
C ASN A 488 -13.12 -18.97 -8.94
N LEU A 489 -13.54 -17.70 -8.87
CA LEU A 489 -14.32 -17.20 -7.73
C LEU A 489 -15.78 -16.89 -8.09
N GLY A 490 -16.08 -16.51 -9.33
CA GLY A 490 -17.40 -16.03 -9.72
C GLY A 490 -17.83 -14.80 -8.92
N ASN A 491 -18.95 -14.88 -8.20
CA ASN A 491 -19.45 -13.80 -7.34
C ASN A 491 -18.88 -13.82 -5.91
N ASP A 492 -18.08 -14.82 -5.57
CA ASP A 492 -17.51 -14.97 -4.23
C ASP A 492 -16.19 -14.21 -4.09
N ALA A 493 -15.70 -14.14 -2.88
CA ALA A 493 -14.37 -13.63 -2.54
C ALA A 493 -13.60 -14.73 -1.80
N GLN A 494 -12.32 -14.85 -2.10
CA GLN A 494 -11.38 -15.65 -1.31
C GLN A 494 -10.70 -14.77 -0.28
N VAL A 495 -10.71 -15.24 0.97
CA VAL A 495 -10.08 -14.59 2.11
C VAL A 495 -9.19 -15.60 2.79
N TYR A 496 -8.03 -15.17 3.29
CA TYR A 496 -7.15 -16.00 4.08
C TYR A 496 -7.25 -15.61 5.55
N TYR A 497 -7.48 -16.60 6.40
CA TYR A 497 -7.35 -16.44 7.85
C TYR A 497 -6.10 -17.17 8.30
N ALA A 498 -5.32 -16.56 9.18
CA ALA A 498 -4.11 -17.15 9.71
C ALA A 498 -4.22 -17.28 11.23
N ALA A 499 -3.98 -18.48 11.73
CA ALA A 499 -3.84 -18.73 13.16
C ALA A 499 -2.36 -18.60 13.55
N ALA A 500 -2.07 -17.73 14.52
CA ALA A 500 -0.71 -17.45 14.98
C ALA A 500 -0.38 -18.24 16.26
N GLY A 501 0.89 -18.65 16.42
CA GLY A 501 1.42 -19.29 17.62
C GLY A 501 2.92 -19.09 17.74
N GLN A 502 3.46 -19.24 18.94
CA GLN A 502 4.92 -19.21 19.18
C GLN A 502 5.61 -20.50 18.67
N SER A 503 4.84 -21.58 18.55
CA SER A 503 5.22 -22.83 17.93
C SER A 503 4.20 -23.24 16.87
N LEU A 504 4.57 -24.19 16.00
CA LEU A 504 3.64 -24.74 15.03
C LEU A 504 2.43 -25.39 15.73
N ASP A 505 2.64 -26.12 16.80
CA ASP A 505 1.57 -26.77 17.56
C ASP A 505 0.57 -25.77 18.14
N GLU A 506 1.05 -24.68 18.73
CA GLU A 506 0.19 -23.61 19.23
C GLU A 506 -0.64 -22.98 18.10
N ALA A 507 -0.02 -22.71 16.94
CA ALA A 507 -0.72 -22.18 15.78
C ALA A 507 -1.79 -23.16 15.25
N LEU A 508 -1.50 -24.46 15.25
CA LEU A 508 -2.45 -25.51 14.86
C LEU A 508 -3.63 -25.64 15.83
N VAL A 509 -3.38 -25.52 17.14
CA VAL A 509 -4.46 -25.49 18.15
C VAL A 509 -5.37 -24.29 17.95
N ASN A 510 -4.78 -23.10 17.74
CA ASN A 510 -5.53 -21.88 17.44
C ASN A 510 -6.31 -22.01 16.12
N SER A 511 -5.74 -22.67 15.10
CA SER A 511 -6.40 -22.95 13.84
C SER A 511 -7.66 -23.82 14.02
N ARG A 512 -7.62 -24.82 14.87
CA ARG A 512 -8.80 -25.66 15.15
C ARG A 512 -9.95 -24.86 15.75
N ALA A 513 -9.67 -24.00 16.73
CA ALA A 513 -10.68 -23.12 17.31
C ALA A 513 -11.32 -22.19 16.26
N MET A 514 -10.53 -21.77 15.28
CA MET A 514 -11.02 -20.98 14.14
C MET A 514 -11.90 -21.84 13.19
N LEU A 515 -11.51 -23.08 12.91
CA LEU A 515 -12.27 -23.98 12.05
C LEU A 515 -13.65 -24.30 12.63
N ASP A 516 -13.79 -24.46 13.95
CA ASP A 516 -15.09 -24.63 14.62
C ASP A 516 -16.04 -23.44 14.35
N VAL A 517 -15.50 -22.23 14.33
CA VAL A 517 -16.26 -21.04 13.97
C VAL A 517 -16.59 -21.02 12.48
N CYS A 518 -15.67 -21.44 11.61
CA CYS A 518 -15.93 -21.57 10.17
C CYS A 518 -17.05 -22.59 9.89
N ASP A 519 -17.06 -23.71 10.59
CA ASP A 519 -18.14 -24.72 10.50
C ASP A 519 -19.50 -24.13 10.92
N SER A 520 -19.53 -23.44 12.05
CA SER A 520 -20.76 -22.76 12.51
C SER A 520 -21.28 -21.75 11.48
N LEU A 521 -20.38 -20.96 10.87
CA LEU A 521 -20.73 -19.98 9.83
C LEU A 521 -21.16 -20.65 8.51
N LYS A 522 -20.58 -21.80 8.16
CA LYS A 522 -20.96 -22.60 7.00
C LYS A 522 -22.36 -23.18 7.19
N HIS A 523 -22.67 -23.76 8.36
CA HIS A 523 -24.01 -24.23 8.71
C HIS A 523 -25.05 -23.10 8.72
N ALA A 524 -24.66 -21.89 9.12
CA ALA A 524 -25.51 -20.69 9.05
C ALA A 524 -25.68 -20.14 7.62
N GLY A 525 -25.04 -20.72 6.61
CA GLY A 525 -25.11 -20.28 5.21
C GLY A 525 -24.37 -18.97 4.90
N LYS A 526 -23.57 -18.44 5.85
CA LYS A 526 -22.77 -17.22 5.68
C LYS A 526 -21.41 -17.44 5.06
N LEU A 527 -20.90 -18.68 5.16
CA LEU A 527 -19.64 -19.09 4.59
C LEU A 527 -19.91 -20.18 3.54
N LYS A 528 -19.32 -20.07 2.36
CA LYS A 528 -19.52 -21.01 1.24
C LYS A 528 -18.68 -22.27 1.39
N ALA A 529 -17.38 -22.08 1.55
CA ALA A 529 -16.40 -23.15 1.71
C ALA A 529 -15.17 -22.64 2.45
N TYR A 530 -14.44 -23.54 3.06
CA TYR A 530 -13.11 -23.29 3.59
C TYR A 530 -12.25 -24.56 3.41
N SER A 531 -10.93 -24.40 3.38
CA SER A 531 -9.99 -25.51 3.24
C SER A 531 -9.26 -25.76 4.55
N PRO A 532 -9.50 -26.86 5.25
CA PRO A 532 -8.81 -27.21 6.47
C PRO A 532 -7.48 -27.96 6.23
N VAL A 533 -6.96 -27.95 5.01
CA VAL A 533 -5.82 -28.80 4.59
C VAL A 533 -4.63 -28.69 5.53
N ALA A 534 -4.27 -27.47 5.95
CA ALA A 534 -3.14 -27.29 6.90
C ALA A 534 -3.37 -28.05 8.21
N SER A 535 -4.56 -27.95 8.80
CA SER A 535 -4.89 -28.62 10.08
C SER A 535 -5.13 -30.13 9.95
N LEU A 536 -5.32 -30.62 8.72
CA LEU A 536 -5.43 -32.04 8.44
C LEU A 536 -4.06 -32.68 8.21
N LEU A 537 -3.17 -31.98 7.49
CA LEU A 537 -1.82 -32.47 7.19
C LEU A 537 -0.86 -32.30 8.36
N PHE A 538 -1.02 -31.21 9.13
CA PHE A 538 -0.17 -30.89 10.28
C PHE A 538 -0.97 -31.08 11.56
N VAL A 539 -0.71 -32.17 12.29
CA VAL A 539 -1.41 -32.50 13.52
C VAL A 539 -0.52 -32.12 14.72
N PRO A 540 -1.02 -31.37 15.74
CA PRO A 540 -0.22 -31.07 16.94
C PRO A 540 0.27 -32.30 17.66
N GLU A 541 1.46 -32.26 18.25
CA GLU A 541 2.14 -33.40 18.86
C GLU A 541 1.33 -34.04 20.01
N ASP A 542 0.66 -33.25 20.85
CA ASP A 542 -0.22 -33.72 21.90
C ASP A 542 -1.39 -34.58 21.38
N VAL A 543 -2.00 -34.11 20.27
CA VAL A 543 -3.09 -34.83 19.59
C VAL A 543 -2.58 -36.09 18.89
N GLN A 544 -1.35 -36.03 18.31
CA GLN A 544 -0.73 -37.22 17.74
C GLN A 544 -0.55 -38.31 18.81
N ASN A 545 -0.01 -37.95 19.96
CA ASN A 545 0.18 -38.86 21.10
C ASN A 545 -1.15 -39.44 21.59
N GLU A 546 -2.21 -38.62 21.68
CA GLU A 546 -3.56 -39.08 22.04
C GLU A 546 -4.10 -40.09 21.02
N ARG A 547 -3.97 -39.81 19.74
CA ARG A 547 -4.45 -40.66 18.64
C ARG A 547 -3.67 -41.98 18.57
N ILE A 548 -2.34 -41.94 18.73
CA ILE A 548 -1.49 -43.13 18.80
C ILE A 548 -1.88 -44.02 19.99
N ALA A 549 -2.10 -43.41 21.17
CA ALA A 549 -2.58 -44.16 22.34
C ALA A 549 -3.98 -44.75 22.12
N ALA A 550 -4.90 -44.00 21.49
CA ALA A 550 -6.23 -44.47 21.15
C ALA A 550 -6.18 -45.66 20.15
N TRP A 551 -5.29 -45.60 19.15
CA TRP A 551 -5.07 -46.68 18.18
C TRP A 551 -4.59 -47.97 18.91
N GLY A 552 -3.55 -47.84 19.72
CA GLY A 552 -3.04 -48.95 20.52
C GLY A 552 -4.09 -49.54 21.45
N ASN A 553 -4.87 -48.70 22.13
CA ASN A 553 -5.97 -49.13 22.99
C ASN A 553 -7.09 -49.82 22.21
N PHE A 554 -7.41 -49.37 21.02
CA PHE A 554 -8.45 -49.96 20.20
C PHE A 554 -8.06 -51.36 19.69
N TRP A 555 -6.88 -51.49 19.11
CA TRP A 555 -6.45 -52.73 18.43
C TRP A 555 -5.79 -53.73 19.35
N ASN A 556 -4.99 -53.32 20.33
CA ASN A 556 -4.11 -54.20 21.11
C ASN A 556 -4.61 -54.44 22.53
N SER A 557 -5.73 -53.84 22.97
CA SER A 557 -6.30 -54.17 24.27
C SER A 557 -6.96 -55.55 24.26
N PRO A 558 -6.53 -56.49 25.13
CA PRO A 558 -7.13 -57.83 25.19
C PRO A 558 -8.55 -57.79 25.79
N ASP A 559 -9.43 -58.64 25.27
CA ASP A 559 -10.73 -58.91 25.87
C ASP A 559 -10.62 -59.79 27.14
N ALA A 560 -11.75 -60.14 27.73
CA ALA A 560 -11.80 -61.03 28.92
C ALA A 560 -11.22 -62.44 28.68
N LYS A 561 -10.96 -62.82 27.45
CA LYS A 561 -10.34 -64.10 27.02
C LYS A 561 -8.88 -63.91 26.59
N GLY A 562 -8.31 -62.75 26.77
CA GLY A 562 -6.92 -62.46 26.38
C GLY A 562 -6.73 -62.28 24.87
N VAL A 563 -7.80 -62.12 24.04
CA VAL A 563 -7.70 -61.94 22.59
C VAL A 563 -7.83 -60.47 22.25
N THR A 564 -6.88 -59.96 21.48
CA THR A 564 -6.93 -58.55 21.02
C THR A 564 -7.92 -58.36 19.84
N ARG A 565 -8.34 -57.09 19.62
CA ARG A 565 -9.14 -56.82 18.39
C ARG A 565 -8.34 -57.05 17.10
N ALA A 566 -7.06 -56.85 17.11
CA ALA A 566 -6.17 -57.13 15.98
C ALA A 566 -6.16 -58.64 15.70
N ASP A 567 -6.00 -59.50 16.68
CA ASP A 567 -6.04 -60.93 16.50
C ASP A 567 -7.41 -61.42 15.99
N ARG A 568 -8.47 -60.80 16.51
CA ARG A 568 -9.82 -61.08 16.06
C ARG A 568 -10.06 -60.66 14.61
N ALA A 569 -9.58 -59.50 14.20
CA ALA A 569 -9.63 -59.01 12.82
C ALA A 569 -8.89 -59.97 11.90
N MET A 570 -7.66 -60.36 12.23
CA MET A 570 -6.86 -61.29 11.46
C MET A 570 -7.49 -62.67 11.34
N SER A 571 -8.11 -63.16 12.42
CA SER A 571 -8.83 -64.42 12.40
C SER A 571 -10.05 -64.40 11.47
N LEU A 572 -10.79 -63.29 11.43
CA LEU A 572 -11.93 -63.09 10.55
C LEU A 572 -11.47 -62.99 9.09
N ILE A 573 -10.40 -62.19 8.83
CA ILE A 573 -9.79 -62.05 7.51
C ILE A 573 -9.30 -63.42 7.01
N ALA A 574 -8.52 -64.13 7.83
CA ALA A 574 -7.98 -65.43 7.42
C ALA A 574 -9.08 -66.47 7.09
N SER A 575 -10.19 -66.48 7.88
CA SER A 575 -11.32 -67.37 7.60
C SER A 575 -12.05 -66.98 6.32
N SER A 576 -12.25 -65.70 6.05
CA SER A 576 -12.95 -65.23 4.84
C SER A 576 -12.03 -65.30 3.59
N ALA A 577 -10.75 -65.01 3.72
CA ALA A 577 -9.77 -65.12 2.65
C ALA A 577 -9.75 -66.53 2.04
N ARG A 578 -9.67 -67.57 2.91
CA ARG A 578 -9.73 -68.97 2.49
C ARG A 578 -11.03 -69.31 1.77
N LYS A 579 -12.15 -68.70 2.13
CA LYS A 579 -13.43 -68.90 1.49
C LYS A 579 -13.46 -68.31 0.07
N HIS A 580 -12.73 -67.21 -0.13
CA HIS A 580 -12.63 -66.52 -1.42
C HIS A 580 -11.37 -66.83 -2.22
N ASN A 581 -10.66 -67.94 -1.88
CA ASN A 581 -9.43 -68.39 -2.53
C ASN A 581 -8.27 -67.40 -2.51
N LEU A 582 -8.20 -66.56 -1.46
CA LEU A 582 -7.08 -65.70 -1.17
C LEU A 582 -6.15 -66.36 -0.16
N ASP A 583 -4.83 -66.15 -0.27
CA ASP A 583 -3.88 -66.61 0.71
C ASP A 583 -3.92 -65.74 1.97
N PRO A 584 -4.25 -66.24 3.17
CA PRO A 584 -4.24 -65.46 4.39
C PRO A 584 -2.90 -64.80 4.72
N GLU A 585 -1.77 -65.37 4.26
CA GLU A 585 -0.44 -64.85 4.55
C GLU A 585 -0.18 -63.53 3.86
N MET A 586 -0.92 -63.23 2.73
CA MET A 586 -0.83 -61.96 2.05
C MET A 586 -1.22 -60.76 2.90
N PHE A 587 -1.98 -60.98 4.00
CA PHE A 587 -2.46 -59.90 4.90
C PHE A 587 -1.56 -59.69 6.17
N GLU A 588 -0.38 -60.33 6.27
CA GLU A 588 0.56 -60.10 7.37
C GLU A 588 1.05 -58.67 7.46
N PRO A 589 1.24 -57.91 6.35
CA PRO A 589 1.52 -56.46 6.43
C PRO A 589 0.46 -55.69 7.20
N PHE A 590 -0.83 -56.05 7.00
CA PHE A 590 -1.94 -55.43 7.75
C PHE A 590 -1.87 -55.73 9.25
N ARG A 591 -1.50 -56.97 9.64
CA ARG A 591 -1.23 -57.29 11.05
C ARG A 591 -0.14 -56.40 11.60
N GLY A 592 0.97 -56.21 10.88
CA GLY A 592 2.06 -55.34 11.23
C GLY A 592 1.56 -53.91 11.53
N MET A 593 0.77 -53.37 10.61
CA MET A 593 0.16 -52.04 10.75
C MET A 593 -0.74 -51.93 11.99
N LEU A 594 -1.53 -52.91 12.35
CA LEU A 594 -2.40 -52.89 13.55
C LEU A 594 -1.65 -52.97 14.85
N THR A 595 -0.49 -53.65 14.90
CA THR A 595 0.24 -54.01 16.13
C THR A 595 1.54 -53.23 16.32
N SER A 596 2.01 -52.50 15.30
CA SER A 596 3.24 -51.68 15.42
C SER A 596 3.12 -50.60 16.46
N SER A 597 4.27 -50.22 17.02
CA SER A 597 4.41 -49.00 17.81
C SER A 597 4.67 -47.84 16.88
N TYR A 598 3.89 -46.80 17.04
CA TYR A 598 4.01 -45.58 16.22
C TYR A 598 4.59 -44.45 17.05
N GLU A 599 5.39 -43.63 16.41
CA GLU A 599 5.92 -42.37 16.96
C GLU A 599 5.26 -41.17 16.32
N PRO A 600 5.19 -40.02 17.00
CA PRO A 600 4.75 -38.79 16.38
C PRO A 600 5.62 -38.44 15.18
N GLY A 601 5.01 -37.94 14.11
CA GLY A 601 5.69 -37.50 12.89
C GLY A 601 5.00 -36.28 12.27
N SER A 602 5.78 -35.38 11.71
CA SER A 602 5.28 -34.15 11.11
C SER A 602 5.62 -34.10 9.62
N LEU A 603 4.60 -34.00 8.78
CA LEU A 603 4.77 -33.72 7.35
C LEU A 603 5.50 -32.39 7.08
N TYR A 604 5.44 -31.45 8.02
CA TYR A 604 6.15 -30.19 7.93
C TYR A 604 7.67 -30.39 8.00
N ASP A 605 8.13 -31.23 8.92
CA ASP A 605 9.54 -31.50 9.14
C ASP A 605 10.12 -32.54 8.19
N ALA A 606 9.24 -33.37 7.59
CA ALA A 606 9.65 -34.41 6.64
C ALA A 606 10.01 -33.86 5.24
N GLU A 607 9.77 -32.55 4.99
CA GLU A 607 10.06 -31.86 3.70
C GLU A 607 9.51 -32.58 2.44
N ILE A 608 8.45 -33.35 2.61
CA ILE A 608 7.80 -34.08 1.49
C ILE A 608 7.01 -33.10 0.61
N LEU A 609 6.37 -32.11 1.24
CA LEU A 609 5.58 -31.14 0.49
C LEU A 609 6.50 -30.15 -0.24
N PRO A 610 6.20 -29.84 -1.53
CA PRO A 610 6.92 -28.77 -2.23
C PRO A 610 6.91 -27.48 -1.42
N ALA A 611 8.06 -26.79 -1.35
CA ALA A 611 8.22 -25.58 -0.53
C ALA A 611 7.13 -24.53 -0.80
N GLY A 612 6.72 -24.35 -2.07
CA GLY A 612 5.66 -23.43 -2.46
C GLY A 612 4.27 -23.81 -1.95
N LEU A 613 3.98 -25.11 -1.77
CA LEU A 613 2.75 -25.59 -1.17
C LEU A 613 2.82 -25.45 0.36
N GLN A 614 3.93 -25.86 0.96
CA GLN A 614 4.16 -25.78 2.40
C GLN A 614 4.05 -24.35 2.91
N THR A 615 4.69 -23.37 2.24
CA THR A 615 4.61 -21.94 2.60
C THR A 615 3.23 -21.33 2.37
N SER A 616 2.39 -21.96 1.54
CA SER A 616 1.00 -21.57 1.37
C SER A 616 0.10 -22.00 2.52
N LEU A 617 0.52 -23.05 3.25
CA LEU A 617 -0.21 -23.62 4.38
C LEU A 617 0.32 -23.14 5.72
N VAL A 618 1.64 -23.06 5.84
CA VAL A 618 2.33 -22.66 7.09
C VAL A 618 3.48 -21.73 6.73
N GLU A 619 3.56 -20.61 7.42
CA GLU A 619 4.65 -19.65 7.28
C GLU A 619 5.30 -19.39 8.64
N LYS A 620 6.65 -19.47 8.68
CA LYS A 620 7.43 -19.05 9.83
C LYS A 620 7.86 -17.60 9.62
N MET A 621 7.45 -16.74 10.53
CA MET A 621 7.79 -15.32 10.49
C MET A 621 9.22 -15.04 10.97
N ASP A 622 9.76 -13.88 10.62
CA ASP A 622 11.09 -13.42 11.04
C ASP A 622 11.22 -13.27 12.59
N ASP A 623 10.11 -13.05 13.29
CA ASP A 623 10.05 -12.99 14.75
C ASP A 623 9.98 -14.37 15.42
N GLY A 624 10.00 -15.44 14.64
CA GLY A 624 9.97 -16.84 15.10
C GLY A 624 8.58 -17.43 15.26
N ARG A 625 7.50 -16.63 15.15
CA ARG A 625 6.11 -17.12 15.19
C ARG A 625 5.76 -17.94 13.96
N PHE A 626 4.82 -18.87 14.15
CA PHE A 626 4.23 -19.65 13.06
C PHE A 626 2.82 -19.14 12.75
N LEU A 627 2.48 -19.16 11.48
CA LEU A 627 1.16 -18.83 10.95
C LEU A 627 0.63 -20.03 10.16
N VAL A 628 -0.56 -20.49 10.53
CA VAL A 628 -1.28 -21.57 9.80
C VAL A 628 -2.42 -20.92 9.01
N PHE A 629 -2.39 -21.04 7.69
CA PHE A 629 -3.34 -20.40 6.78
C PHE A 629 -4.54 -21.29 6.47
N THR A 630 -5.71 -20.69 6.50
CA THR A 630 -6.97 -21.31 6.07
C THR A 630 -7.61 -20.41 5.00
N PRO A 631 -7.58 -20.82 3.72
CA PRO A 631 -8.33 -20.13 2.68
C PRO A 631 -9.83 -20.38 2.85
N VAL A 632 -10.61 -19.32 2.77
CA VAL A 632 -12.05 -19.31 2.98
C VAL A 632 -12.73 -18.64 1.79
N ARG A 633 -13.80 -19.24 1.28
CA ARG A 633 -14.64 -18.68 0.22
C ARG A 633 -15.94 -18.14 0.80
N VAL A 634 -16.19 -16.86 0.60
CA VAL A 634 -17.31 -16.13 1.18
C VAL A 634 -17.97 -15.24 0.14
N SER A 635 -19.28 -15.01 0.25
CA SER A 635 -19.97 -14.05 -0.63
C SER A 635 -19.44 -12.63 -0.37
N LYS A 636 -19.43 -11.76 -1.40
CA LYS A 636 -19.01 -10.36 -1.27
C LYS A 636 -19.86 -9.59 -0.24
N THR A 637 -21.11 -10.00 -0.03
CA THR A 637 -22.05 -9.38 0.93
C THR A 637 -21.75 -9.76 2.38
N ASP A 638 -21.39 -11.02 2.64
CA ASP A 638 -21.18 -11.54 4.00
C ASP A 638 -19.74 -11.39 4.48
N ARG A 639 -18.81 -11.05 3.57
CA ARG A 639 -17.37 -10.95 3.81
C ARG A 639 -17.00 -10.12 5.04
N ALA A 640 -17.62 -8.95 5.21
CA ALA A 640 -17.32 -8.07 6.34
C ALA A 640 -17.77 -8.68 7.68
N GLU A 641 -18.95 -9.28 7.73
CA GLU A 641 -19.50 -9.90 8.95
C GLU A 641 -18.71 -11.14 9.34
N VAL A 642 -18.39 -12.02 8.36
CA VAL A 642 -17.60 -13.24 8.58
C VAL A 642 -16.20 -12.87 9.08
N SER A 643 -15.52 -11.93 8.40
CA SER A 643 -14.18 -11.47 8.81
C SER A 643 -14.17 -10.84 10.21
N ALA A 644 -15.20 -10.05 10.55
CA ALA A 644 -15.32 -9.47 11.89
C ALA A 644 -15.52 -10.54 12.98
N ARG A 645 -16.32 -11.59 12.68
CA ARG A 645 -16.55 -12.70 13.61
C ARG A 645 -15.28 -13.51 13.84
N VAL A 646 -14.54 -13.84 12.79
CA VAL A 646 -13.28 -14.57 12.88
C VAL A 646 -12.20 -13.74 13.57
N ALA A 647 -12.11 -12.45 13.28
CA ALA A 647 -11.17 -11.52 13.93
C ALA A 647 -11.42 -11.32 15.43
N SER A 648 -12.58 -11.72 15.94
CA SER A 648 -12.86 -11.69 17.39
C SER A 648 -12.20 -12.82 18.19
N LEU A 649 -11.64 -13.81 17.50
CA LEU A 649 -10.91 -14.91 18.13
C LEU A 649 -9.48 -14.48 18.51
N PRO A 650 -8.95 -14.94 19.64
CA PRO A 650 -7.59 -14.66 20.02
C PRO A 650 -6.61 -15.34 19.03
N HIS A 651 -5.48 -14.70 18.78
CA HIS A 651 -4.39 -15.20 17.92
C HIS A 651 -4.78 -15.47 16.45
N ILE A 652 -5.91 -14.95 15.99
CA ILE A 652 -6.33 -15.07 14.59
C ILE A 652 -6.10 -13.75 13.85
N ILE A 653 -5.45 -13.84 12.70
CA ILE A 653 -5.14 -12.75 11.81
C ILE A 653 -6.02 -12.90 10.56
N VAL A 654 -6.72 -11.83 10.21
CA VAL A 654 -7.51 -11.75 8.97
C VAL A 654 -6.63 -11.20 7.86
N ALA A 655 -6.17 -12.04 6.94
CA ALA A 655 -5.38 -11.62 5.79
C ALA A 655 -6.30 -11.14 4.65
N ASP A 656 -7.09 -10.11 4.92
CA ASP A 656 -8.07 -9.52 4.01
C ASP A 656 -7.92 -8.00 3.94
N PRO A 657 -7.42 -7.43 2.81
CA PRO A 657 -7.32 -5.99 2.65
C PRO A 657 -8.65 -5.25 2.81
N PHE A 658 -9.77 -5.88 2.42
CA PHE A 658 -11.10 -5.28 2.54
C PHE A 658 -11.55 -5.11 4.00
N TYR A 659 -11.20 -6.06 4.86
CA TYR A 659 -11.50 -5.97 6.30
C TYR A 659 -10.79 -4.77 6.94
N TYR A 660 -9.54 -4.52 6.56
CA TYR A 660 -8.77 -3.38 7.05
C TYR A 660 -9.21 -2.06 6.43
N ALA A 661 -9.75 -2.07 5.21
CA ALA A 661 -10.25 -0.87 4.55
C ALA A 661 -11.29 -0.12 5.40
N GLY A 662 -12.22 -0.83 6.05
CA GLY A 662 -13.19 -0.23 6.96
C GLY A 662 -12.57 0.44 8.20
N LYS A 663 -11.53 -0.15 8.78
CA LYS A 663 -10.75 0.44 9.89
C LYS A 663 -9.93 1.65 9.42
N MET A 664 -9.42 1.62 8.21
CA MET A 664 -8.64 2.72 7.64
C MET A 664 -9.44 4.01 7.52
N VAL A 665 -10.74 3.94 7.20
CA VAL A 665 -11.59 5.15 7.14
C VAL A 665 -11.58 5.89 8.47
N SER A 666 -11.73 5.17 9.59
CA SER A 666 -11.68 5.78 10.92
C SER A 666 -10.33 6.45 11.17
N ILE A 667 -9.24 5.78 10.84
CA ILE A 667 -7.89 6.28 11.07
C ILE A 667 -7.57 7.46 10.14
N ILE A 668 -7.96 7.39 8.87
CA ILE A 668 -7.84 8.51 7.93
C ILE A 668 -8.61 9.72 8.45
N HIS A 669 -9.81 9.51 9.01
CA HIS A 669 -10.61 10.58 9.61
C HIS A 669 -9.92 11.18 10.85
N ASP A 670 -9.35 10.34 11.71
CA ASP A 670 -8.63 10.78 12.91
C ASP A 670 -7.34 11.53 12.54
N ASP A 671 -6.51 10.99 11.64
CA ASP A 671 -5.32 11.66 11.11
C ASP A 671 -5.67 13.00 10.48
N PHE A 672 -6.74 13.05 9.68
CA PHE A 672 -7.24 14.26 9.06
C PHE A 672 -7.58 15.35 10.11
N ASN A 673 -8.31 15.01 11.17
CA ASN A 673 -8.64 15.93 12.23
C ASN A 673 -7.41 16.41 13.00
N VAL A 674 -6.44 15.53 13.23
CA VAL A 674 -5.15 15.86 13.88
C VAL A 674 -4.37 16.85 13.02
N ILE A 675 -4.19 16.56 11.71
CA ILE A 675 -3.47 17.44 10.78
C ILE A 675 -4.15 18.82 10.74
N LEU A 676 -5.45 18.84 10.54
CA LEU A 676 -6.24 20.06 10.44
C LEU A 676 -6.11 20.93 11.70
N THR A 677 -6.26 20.30 12.87
CA THR A 677 -6.19 20.99 14.17
C THR A 677 -4.79 21.54 14.43
N ILE A 678 -3.74 20.72 14.28
CA ILE A 678 -2.35 21.14 14.54
C ILE A 678 -1.95 22.24 13.57
N SER A 679 -2.19 22.04 12.26
CA SER A 679 -1.80 23.02 11.24
C SER A 679 -2.53 24.36 11.44
N SER A 680 -3.84 24.35 11.66
CA SER A 680 -4.64 25.57 11.84
C SER A 680 -4.26 26.32 13.13
N LEU A 681 -4.08 25.58 14.24
CA LEU A 681 -3.70 26.17 15.52
C LEU A 681 -2.29 26.77 15.47
N PHE A 682 -1.34 26.06 14.85
CA PHE A 682 0.02 26.54 14.69
C PHE A 682 0.07 27.83 13.86
N VAL A 683 -0.61 27.83 12.70
CA VAL A 683 -0.68 29.02 11.83
C VAL A 683 -1.31 30.20 12.57
N LEU A 684 -2.43 29.99 13.25
CA LEU A 684 -3.09 31.04 14.04
C LEU A 684 -2.16 31.60 15.13
N LEU A 685 -1.43 30.73 15.85
CA LEU A 685 -0.47 31.12 16.87
C LEU A 685 0.65 32.01 16.28
N VAL A 686 1.22 31.59 15.14
CA VAL A 686 2.30 32.36 14.49
C VAL A 686 1.78 33.71 14.01
N LEU A 687 0.57 33.78 13.45
CA LEU A 687 -0.06 35.06 13.06
C LEU A 687 -0.30 35.95 14.26
N LEU A 688 -0.78 35.41 15.38
CA LEU A 688 -1.00 36.16 16.63
C LEU A 688 0.33 36.76 17.19
N LEU A 689 1.39 35.96 17.18
CA LEU A 689 2.71 36.39 17.64
C LEU A 689 3.32 37.43 16.72
N SER A 690 3.12 37.30 15.40
CA SER A 690 3.66 38.21 14.39
C SER A 690 2.97 39.55 14.40
N PHE A 691 1.66 39.57 14.28
CA PHE A 691 0.89 40.82 14.17
C PHE A 691 0.64 41.49 15.53
N ARG A 692 0.78 40.75 16.62
CA ARG A 692 0.54 41.26 18.01
C ARG A 692 -0.83 41.92 18.19
N ASN A 693 -1.74 41.68 17.28
CA ASN A 693 -3.11 42.20 17.28
C ASN A 693 -4.08 41.08 16.87
N VAL A 694 -4.91 40.65 17.80
CA VAL A 694 -5.84 39.54 17.62
C VAL A 694 -6.77 39.74 16.41
N LEU A 695 -7.30 40.95 16.20
CA LEU A 695 -8.20 41.20 15.07
C LEU A 695 -7.46 41.11 13.72
N VAL A 696 -6.23 41.65 13.63
CA VAL A 696 -5.40 41.54 12.43
C VAL A 696 -5.06 40.10 12.16
N ALA A 697 -4.68 39.32 13.16
CA ALA A 697 -4.37 37.90 13.02
C ALA A 697 -5.59 37.10 12.58
N LEU A 698 -6.77 37.37 13.12
CA LEU A 698 -8.02 36.71 12.71
C LEU A 698 -8.42 37.07 11.28
N ILE A 699 -8.25 38.34 10.85
CA ILE A 699 -8.54 38.74 9.47
C ILE A 699 -7.57 38.02 8.52
N ALA A 700 -6.26 37.93 8.87
CA ALA A 700 -5.27 37.23 8.08
C ALA A 700 -5.46 35.70 8.08
N PHE A 701 -6.05 35.12 9.11
CA PHE A 701 -6.35 33.68 9.20
C PHE A 701 -7.62 33.28 8.40
N MET A 702 -8.55 34.23 8.23
CA MET A 702 -9.86 33.97 7.63
C MET A 702 -9.82 33.37 6.22
N PRO A 703 -8.92 33.80 5.29
CA PRO A 703 -8.87 33.20 3.94
C PRO A 703 -8.69 31.70 3.97
N MET A 704 -7.78 31.16 4.80
CA MET A 704 -7.53 29.73 4.91
C MET A 704 -8.71 29.00 5.53
N PHE A 705 -9.26 29.57 6.61
CA PHE A 705 -10.40 28.98 7.32
C PHE A 705 -11.63 28.80 6.42
N PHE A 706 -12.00 29.80 5.64
CA PHE A 706 -13.15 29.69 4.74
C PHE A 706 -12.85 28.92 3.45
N SER A 707 -11.60 28.97 2.95
CA SER A 707 -11.19 28.15 1.82
C SER A 707 -11.29 26.68 2.12
N TRP A 708 -11.01 26.30 3.35
CA TRP A 708 -11.17 24.91 3.80
C TRP A 708 -12.62 24.42 3.62
N TYR A 709 -13.60 25.15 4.12
CA TYR A 709 -15.03 24.79 3.95
C TYR A 709 -15.49 24.83 2.48
N ILE A 710 -14.93 25.73 1.68
CA ILE A 710 -15.19 25.76 0.24
C ILE A 710 -14.70 24.48 -0.43
N VAL A 711 -13.51 24.01 -0.07
CA VAL A 711 -12.96 22.76 -0.60
C VAL A 711 -13.86 21.58 -0.24
N GLU A 712 -14.17 21.42 1.06
CA GLU A 712 -15.06 20.34 1.53
C GLU A 712 -16.41 20.38 0.80
N GLY A 713 -17.01 21.56 0.71
CA GLY A 713 -18.30 21.74 0.06
C GLY A 713 -18.28 21.44 -1.44
N ILE A 714 -17.26 21.88 -2.17
CA ILE A 714 -17.11 21.58 -3.61
C ILE A 714 -16.81 20.10 -3.81
N MET A 715 -15.93 19.50 -3.00
CA MET A 715 -15.64 18.06 -3.08
C MET A 715 -16.90 17.24 -2.85
N ALA A 716 -17.72 17.59 -1.83
CA ALA A 716 -18.99 16.94 -1.56
C ALA A 716 -19.99 17.07 -2.72
N LEU A 717 -20.10 18.23 -3.34
CA LEU A 717 -20.97 18.48 -4.50
C LEU A 717 -20.54 17.74 -5.76
N CYS A 718 -19.23 17.60 -5.95
CA CYS A 718 -18.64 16.89 -7.08
C CYS A 718 -18.51 15.37 -6.85
N GLY A 719 -18.85 14.85 -5.67
CA GLY A 719 -18.68 13.45 -5.32
C GLY A 719 -17.21 13.03 -5.18
N ILE A 720 -16.29 13.97 -4.94
CA ILE A 720 -14.87 13.69 -4.71
C ILE A 720 -14.67 13.34 -3.24
N GLN A 721 -14.13 12.17 -2.96
CA GLN A 721 -13.90 11.68 -1.61
C GLN A 721 -12.51 12.04 -1.10
N PHE A 722 -12.37 12.21 0.21
CA PHE A 722 -11.05 12.22 0.83
C PHE A 722 -10.48 10.81 0.91
N ASN A 723 -9.19 10.69 0.63
CA ASN A 723 -8.42 9.46 0.80
C ASN A 723 -7.16 9.75 1.62
N LEU A 724 -6.44 8.70 2.02
CA LEU A 724 -5.22 8.79 2.83
C LEU A 724 -4.17 9.77 2.28
N ILE A 725 -4.18 10.01 0.98
CA ILE A 725 -3.15 10.80 0.31
C ILE A 725 -3.61 12.25 0.11
N ASN A 726 -4.85 12.47 -0.34
CA ASN A 726 -5.32 13.83 -0.63
C ASN A 726 -5.67 14.64 0.63
N ILE A 727 -5.74 14.02 1.83
CA ILE A 727 -5.89 14.76 3.10
C ILE A 727 -4.76 15.77 3.35
N VAL A 728 -3.61 15.59 2.69
CA VAL A 728 -2.49 16.55 2.69
C VAL A 728 -2.92 17.95 2.23
N ILE A 729 -4.03 18.08 1.51
CA ILE A 729 -4.55 19.39 1.07
C ILE A 729 -4.77 20.34 2.24
N SER A 730 -5.14 19.85 3.43
CA SER A 730 -5.28 20.68 4.62
C SER A 730 -3.99 21.45 4.92
N THR A 731 -2.83 20.78 4.82
CA THR A 731 -1.53 21.40 5.04
C THR A 731 -1.18 22.41 3.94
N PHE A 732 -1.61 22.16 2.70
CA PHE A 732 -1.41 23.11 1.60
C PHE A 732 -2.23 24.38 1.80
N ILE A 733 -3.50 24.26 2.20
CA ILE A 733 -4.36 25.43 2.43
C ILE A 733 -3.83 26.25 3.60
N PHE A 734 -3.55 25.63 4.76
CA PHE A 734 -3.08 26.34 5.95
C PHE A 734 -1.60 26.75 5.84
N GLY A 735 -0.76 25.99 5.18
CA GLY A 735 0.66 26.32 5.00
C GLY A 735 0.91 27.33 3.90
N ILE A 736 0.46 27.03 2.67
CA ILE A 736 0.77 27.81 1.48
C ILE A 736 -0.19 29.00 1.34
N GLY A 737 -1.46 28.78 1.66
CA GLY A 737 -2.48 29.81 1.55
C GLY A 737 -2.24 31.00 2.48
N VAL A 738 -1.66 30.78 3.65
CA VAL A 738 -1.35 31.84 4.61
C VAL A 738 -0.30 32.82 4.11
N ASP A 739 0.61 32.38 3.25
CA ASP A 739 1.66 33.24 2.70
C ASP A 739 1.05 34.45 1.97
N TYR A 740 0.06 34.21 1.12
CA TYR A 740 -0.60 35.29 0.39
C TYR A 740 -1.29 36.29 1.32
N SER A 741 -1.94 35.79 2.37
CA SER A 741 -2.59 36.64 3.37
C SER A 741 -1.56 37.46 4.17
N ILE A 742 -0.43 36.87 4.58
CA ILE A 742 0.64 37.58 5.28
C ILE A 742 1.16 38.76 4.44
N PHE A 743 1.47 38.54 3.16
CA PHE A 743 1.97 39.60 2.30
C PHE A 743 0.94 40.70 2.04
N VAL A 744 -0.33 40.35 1.82
CA VAL A 744 -1.42 41.33 1.65
C VAL A 744 -1.62 42.11 2.94
N MET A 745 -1.66 41.46 4.09
CA MET A 745 -1.84 42.11 5.38
C MET A 745 -0.68 43.06 5.75
N GLU A 746 0.59 42.62 5.51
CA GLU A 746 1.77 43.46 5.71
C GLU A 746 1.71 44.72 4.82
N GLY A 747 1.28 44.55 3.56
CA GLY A 747 1.06 45.68 2.65
C GLY A 747 -0.02 46.65 3.14
N LEU A 748 -1.18 46.14 3.61
CA LEU A 748 -2.28 46.93 4.16
C LEU A 748 -1.90 47.66 5.45
N LEU A 749 -1.14 47.00 6.33
CA LEU A 749 -0.64 47.61 7.54
C LEU A 749 0.34 48.75 7.24
N THR A 750 1.20 48.56 6.26
CA THR A 750 2.16 49.61 5.84
C THR A 750 1.43 50.76 5.17
N GLU A 751 0.43 50.52 4.31
CA GLU A 751 -0.43 51.55 3.72
C GLU A 751 -1.13 52.38 4.85
N ALA A 752 -1.66 51.69 5.84
CA ALA A 752 -2.33 52.35 6.98
C ALA A 752 -1.40 53.19 7.83
N ARG A 753 -0.12 52.86 7.93
CA ARG A 753 0.88 53.57 8.74
C ARG A 753 1.58 54.71 7.99
N THR A 754 1.95 54.47 6.72
CA THR A 754 2.76 55.40 5.93
C THR A 754 2.00 56.20 4.90
N GLY A 755 0.76 55.80 4.56
CA GLY A 755 -0.05 56.36 3.48
C GLY A 755 0.41 55.99 2.07
N THR A 756 1.46 55.17 1.94
CA THR A 756 2.01 54.75 0.65
C THR A 756 1.56 53.33 0.26
N LYS A 757 1.16 53.14 -0.99
CA LYS A 757 0.69 51.84 -1.51
C LYS A 757 1.83 51.01 -2.13
N HIS A 758 3.01 51.54 -2.23
CA HIS A 758 4.11 50.97 -2.99
C HIS A 758 4.44 49.49 -2.55
N LEU A 759 4.46 49.24 -1.25
CA LEU A 759 4.73 47.89 -0.73
C LEU A 759 3.58 46.91 -1.03
N LEU A 760 2.34 47.34 -0.90
CA LEU A 760 1.17 46.52 -1.24
C LEU A 760 1.14 46.15 -2.75
N GLU A 761 1.46 47.12 -3.62
CA GLU A 761 1.55 46.88 -5.07
C GLU A 761 2.66 45.91 -5.43
N SER A 762 3.84 46.05 -4.78
CA SER A 762 4.96 45.10 -4.95
C SER A 762 4.60 43.70 -4.48
N HIS A 763 3.98 43.56 -3.28
CA HIS A 763 3.55 42.28 -2.76
C HIS A 763 2.48 41.63 -3.63
N LYS A 764 1.47 42.37 -4.10
CA LYS A 764 0.45 41.84 -5.02
C LYS A 764 1.07 41.34 -6.34
N MET A 765 2.09 42.03 -6.87
CA MET A 765 2.81 41.55 -8.04
C MET A 765 3.55 40.22 -7.77
N ALA A 766 4.25 40.15 -6.65
CA ALA A 766 4.95 38.93 -6.25
C ALA A 766 3.98 37.75 -6.00
N ILE A 767 2.85 38.02 -5.33
CA ILE A 767 1.77 37.04 -5.13
C ILE A 767 1.22 36.53 -6.46
N PHE A 768 1.01 37.43 -7.45
CA PHE A 768 0.52 37.01 -8.75
C PHE A 768 1.47 36.00 -9.43
N PHE A 769 2.76 36.32 -9.49
CA PHE A 769 3.74 35.39 -10.07
C PHE A 769 3.85 34.08 -9.27
N SER A 770 3.89 34.19 -7.96
CA SER A 770 3.96 33.05 -7.05
C SER A 770 2.74 32.14 -7.18
N ALA A 771 1.54 32.70 -7.12
CA ALA A 771 0.29 31.97 -7.30
C ALA A 771 0.19 31.35 -8.68
N PHE A 772 0.60 32.09 -9.73
CA PHE A 772 0.59 31.55 -11.08
C PHE A 772 1.54 30.36 -11.24
N VAL A 773 2.77 30.47 -10.73
CA VAL A 773 3.75 29.36 -10.77
C VAL A 773 3.20 28.14 -10.02
N LEU A 774 2.65 28.34 -8.83
CA LEU A 774 2.08 27.25 -8.05
C LEU A 774 0.87 26.62 -8.76
N MET A 775 -0.02 27.43 -9.35
CA MET A 775 -1.15 26.93 -10.14
C MET A 775 -0.69 26.09 -11.33
N VAL A 776 0.40 26.46 -12.01
CA VAL A 776 0.99 25.68 -13.10
C VAL A 776 1.46 24.30 -12.58
N VAL A 777 2.12 24.25 -11.43
CA VAL A 777 2.55 22.98 -10.82
C VAL A 777 1.34 22.10 -10.48
N VAL A 778 0.33 22.70 -9.87
CA VAL A 778 -0.90 21.98 -9.47
C VAL A 778 -1.68 21.49 -10.71
N VAL A 779 -1.80 22.31 -11.75
CA VAL A 779 -2.44 21.91 -13.02
C VAL A 779 -1.66 20.78 -13.69
N ALA A 780 -0.33 20.76 -13.61
CA ALA A 780 0.46 19.65 -14.13
C ALA A 780 0.11 18.30 -13.46
N LEU A 781 -0.27 18.30 -12.18
CA LEU A 781 -0.71 17.08 -11.47
C LEU A 781 -2.03 16.51 -12.01
N LEU A 782 -2.88 17.33 -12.66
CA LEU A 782 -4.11 16.85 -13.30
C LEU A 782 -3.84 15.91 -14.48
N PHE A 783 -2.63 15.92 -15.03
CA PHE A 783 -2.20 15.02 -16.10
C PHE A 783 -1.56 13.73 -15.57
N ALA A 784 -1.42 13.58 -14.27
CA ALA A 784 -0.94 12.36 -13.65
C ALA A 784 -1.93 11.21 -13.89
N LYS A 785 -1.42 10.03 -14.21
CA LYS A 785 -2.21 8.80 -14.34
C LYS A 785 -2.48 8.16 -12.98
N HIS A 786 -1.64 8.43 -12.01
CA HIS A 786 -1.80 7.91 -10.66
C HIS A 786 -3.01 8.56 -9.97
N PRO A 787 -4.03 7.78 -9.53
CA PRO A 787 -5.30 8.33 -9.02
C PRO A 787 -5.11 9.32 -7.88
N SER A 788 -4.22 8.98 -6.93
CA SER A 788 -3.98 9.83 -5.76
C SER A 788 -3.26 11.13 -6.11
N ILE A 789 -2.28 11.12 -7.01
CA ILE A 789 -1.58 12.33 -7.46
C ILE A 789 -2.57 13.26 -8.19
N HIS A 790 -3.41 12.69 -9.05
CA HIS A 790 -4.48 13.42 -9.72
C HIS A 790 -5.47 14.06 -8.71
N SER A 791 -5.90 13.29 -7.72
CA SER A 791 -6.84 13.76 -6.69
C SER A 791 -6.27 14.92 -5.86
N ILE A 792 -4.97 14.88 -5.49
CA ILE A 792 -4.28 16.00 -4.85
C ILE A 792 -4.29 17.22 -5.77
N GLY A 793 -4.01 17.03 -7.06
CA GLY A 793 -4.06 18.12 -8.04
C GLY A 793 -5.41 18.82 -8.07
N VAL A 794 -6.50 18.05 -8.17
CA VAL A 794 -7.87 18.60 -8.21
C VAL A 794 -8.21 19.36 -6.93
N SER A 795 -8.02 18.74 -5.79
CA SER A 795 -8.38 19.33 -4.49
C SER A 795 -7.53 20.55 -4.18
N THR A 796 -6.21 20.53 -4.48
CA THR A 796 -5.31 21.67 -4.29
C THR A 796 -5.68 22.84 -5.21
N LEU A 797 -6.06 22.57 -6.45
CA LEU A 797 -6.49 23.59 -7.39
C LEU A 797 -7.73 24.36 -6.87
N ILE A 798 -8.70 23.64 -6.34
CA ILE A 798 -9.90 24.22 -5.70
C ILE A 798 -9.50 25.07 -4.50
N GLY A 799 -8.69 24.53 -3.60
CA GLY A 799 -8.27 25.18 -2.36
C GLY A 799 -7.48 26.46 -2.59
N MET A 800 -6.48 26.39 -3.47
CA MET A 800 -5.64 27.53 -3.80
C MET A 800 -6.43 28.65 -4.51
N SER A 801 -7.33 28.26 -5.43
CA SER A 801 -8.20 29.24 -6.11
C SER A 801 -9.11 29.96 -5.12
N ALA A 802 -9.73 29.22 -4.18
CA ALA A 802 -10.57 29.78 -3.11
C ALA A 802 -9.76 30.73 -2.21
N THR A 803 -8.55 30.30 -1.79
CA THR A 803 -7.70 31.10 -0.92
C THR A 803 -7.29 32.43 -1.58
N ILE A 804 -6.82 32.39 -2.83
CA ILE A 804 -6.44 33.58 -3.59
C ILE A 804 -7.65 34.52 -3.73
N LEU A 805 -8.81 33.98 -4.07
CA LEU A 805 -10.03 34.77 -4.24
C LEU A 805 -10.42 35.51 -2.95
N ILE A 806 -10.39 34.82 -1.81
CA ILE A 806 -10.73 35.42 -0.51
C ILE A 806 -9.68 36.43 -0.08
N THR A 807 -8.38 36.14 -0.29
CA THR A 807 -7.26 37.03 0.05
C THR A 807 -7.31 38.35 -0.75
N TYR A 808 -7.76 38.33 -1.99
CA TYR A 808 -7.86 39.56 -2.79
C TYR A 808 -9.19 40.32 -2.60
N THR A 809 -10.23 39.67 -2.07
CA THR A 809 -11.56 40.26 -1.93
C THR A 809 -11.95 40.57 -0.48
N LEU A 810 -12.18 39.52 0.29
CA LEU A 810 -12.79 39.61 1.62
C LEU A 810 -11.80 40.10 2.68
N GLU A 811 -10.53 39.71 2.61
CA GLU A 811 -9.49 40.12 3.58
C GLU A 811 -9.26 41.63 3.57
N PRO A 812 -8.95 42.29 2.43
CA PRO A 812 -8.79 43.76 2.39
C PRO A 812 -10.10 44.50 2.69
N PHE A 813 -11.26 43.95 2.26
CA PHE A 813 -12.57 44.52 2.57
C PHE A 813 -12.79 44.59 4.09
N LEU A 814 -12.60 43.48 4.80
CA LEU A 814 -12.77 43.44 6.25
C LEU A 814 -11.77 44.36 6.96
N PHE A 815 -10.48 44.31 6.58
CA PHE A 815 -9.48 45.18 7.15
C PHE A 815 -9.89 46.65 7.03
N ARG A 816 -10.32 47.13 5.87
CA ARG A 816 -10.77 48.49 5.63
C ARG A 816 -12.06 48.84 6.42
N GLN A 817 -12.98 47.88 6.61
CA GLN A 817 -14.16 48.08 7.44
C GLN A 817 -13.77 48.27 8.92
N PHE A 818 -12.88 47.44 9.45
CA PHE A 818 -12.39 47.57 10.82
C PHE A 818 -11.55 48.81 11.04
N MET A 819 -10.82 49.29 10.02
CA MET A 819 -10.09 50.58 10.10
C MET A 819 -11.00 51.81 10.29
N LYS A 820 -12.29 51.72 10.02
CA LYS A 820 -13.27 52.76 10.36
C LYS A 820 -13.50 52.86 11.85
N TRP A 821 -13.21 51.82 12.63
CA TRP A 821 -13.34 51.86 14.09
C TRP A 821 -12.14 52.56 14.70
N LYS A 822 -12.36 53.70 15.39
CA LYS A 822 -11.31 54.57 15.97
C LYS A 822 -10.36 53.79 16.90
N ARG A 823 -10.88 52.81 17.67
CA ARG A 823 -10.09 51.99 18.62
C ARG A 823 -9.16 51.01 17.88
N PHE A 824 -9.62 50.43 16.81
CA PHE A 824 -8.79 49.52 15.98
C PHE A 824 -7.71 50.30 15.22
N ARG A 825 -8.10 51.38 14.53
CA ARG A 825 -7.18 52.26 13.79
C ARG A 825 -6.03 52.76 14.68
N ASN A 826 -6.34 53.24 15.93
CA ASN A 826 -5.33 53.73 16.84
C ASN A 826 -4.34 52.64 17.27
N LYS A 827 -4.76 51.37 17.41
CA LYS A 827 -3.87 50.27 17.71
C LYS A 827 -2.99 49.92 16.50
N VAL A 828 -3.51 49.91 15.27
CA VAL A 828 -2.77 49.58 14.05
C VAL A 828 -1.72 50.64 13.71
N VAL A 829 -2.04 51.93 13.90
CA VAL A 829 -1.12 53.04 13.57
C VAL A 829 -0.04 53.23 14.64
N LYS A 830 -0.33 52.90 15.92
CA LYS A 830 0.65 53.02 17.02
C LYS A 830 1.74 51.94 17.09
N HIS A 831 1.47 50.80 16.54
CA HIS A 831 2.41 49.69 16.46
C HIS A 831 3.00 49.51 15.06
#